data_5d082c03085d07884f2cc635e19da58d
#
_entry.id   5d082c03085d07884f2cc635e19da58d
#
_cell.length_a   1.000
_cell.length_b   1.000
_cell.length_c   1.000
_cell.angle_alpha   90.00
_cell.angle_beta   90.00
_cell.angle_gamma   90.00
#
_symmetry.space_group_name_H-M   'P 1'
#
loop_
_entity.id
_entity.type
_entity.pdbx_description
1 polymer ?
#
loop_
_entity_poly.entity_id
_entity_poly.type
_entity_poly.pdbx_seq_one_letter_code
_entity_poly.pdbx_strand_id
1 'polypeptide(L)'
;MFGFRNESVKKRQFRSLSVALGEGCQLCLKKIDYEKAAKMLFSRTEHYADNVRRLYATATDELLKLSAMKASNGVSAAFSFSDNKRLSEQANAILRALYSGVYNEIKGGVIAEWGNANKSCDALITSIFGRKVKEDNHYARYFARNKESVDAFFKRKSEYGGLNLSQRVWKYVGDFKTEMEMALSVAMGEGKSAATVSREVRKYLQRPDMMFRRFRVKTGEQDIFDADGNVVGKEPVYGRVWKRKVVDAVTGNVSWQTVNLKDYSFGRGVYRSSYKNAMRLARTETNMAYRTADQERWRQLDFVIGYRVVLSDNHPEPDICNDLSAKRGEKGSRGVYPKDFVFKGWHPQCRCYVVPILADEKEFDKIQEAILNDEPIPESKSVIREPNKYFQDWWKSNKKRVSEAQSLPYWVKDNPKYTRIKREKTDIEKQNIQKRWNERKEKNEEGLLLKEYKTNEQIEKTFAKINKTFSDTESKWFENGDLKLDVETNPHYNGSTLLNGKILLKQDRIDKVKSALSKIGKGKWQNITDDEADAMATFWHEITHNRNKQGNMALTTIQSRYMELANEYVARNTLPEFYRKLGCQATPHPQYMKYRKSTGYNRMVNNYDFVIQRLGLDADKTLAAVKESLFNKAYTHQQTGLKKGLVDGGIKHADGSKAKASELYGILQRCKDSSQTTVENYLKENKFIVEEKKGNK
;
A
#
# COMPACT_ATOMS: atom_id res chain seq x y z
N MET A 1 54.45 25.96 -2.57
CA MET A 1 53.80 27.15 -1.95
C MET A 1 52.60 27.64 -2.77
N PHE A 2 51.61 26.80 -3.06
CA PHE A 2 50.38 27.19 -3.82
C PHE A 2 49.08 26.58 -3.28
N GLY A 3 49.08 26.10 -2.04
CA GLY A 3 47.87 25.43 -1.43
C GLY A 3 46.98 26.30 -0.52
N PHE A 4 47.48 27.40 0.02
CA PHE A 4 46.79 28.11 1.12
C PHE A 4 45.90 29.30 0.73
N ARG A 5 45.91 29.75 -0.52
CA ARG A 5 45.08 30.91 -0.93
C ARG A 5 43.62 30.58 -1.31
N ASN A 6 43.30 29.34 -1.59
CA ASN A 6 41.94 28.97 -2.03
C ASN A 6 40.95 28.71 -0.85
N GLU A 7 41.43 28.29 0.32
CA GLU A 7 40.58 28.08 1.51
C GLU A 7 40.12 29.39 2.15
N SER A 8 41.01 30.40 2.19
CA SER A 8 40.66 31.68 2.81
C SER A 8 39.65 32.49 1.98
N VAL A 9 39.66 32.33 0.64
CA VAL A 9 38.68 32.99 -0.24
C VAL A 9 37.29 32.32 -0.13
N LYS A 10 37.24 31.01 -0.04
CA LYS A 10 35.97 30.30 0.20
C LYS A 10 35.37 30.63 1.57
N LYS A 11 36.16 30.64 2.64
CA LYS A 11 35.74 31.07 3.99
C LYS A 11 35.34 32.56 4.04
N ARG A 12 36.00 33.45 3.29
CA ARG A 12 35.61 34.88 3.20
C ARG A 12 34.33 35.13 2.41
N GLN A 13 34.05 34.41 1.34
CA GLN A 13 32.78 34.55 0.61
C GLN A 13 31.59 34.06 1.45
N PHE A 14 31.76 33.02 2.29
CA PHE A 14 30.73 32.57 3.23
C PHE A 14 30.57 33.55 4.41
N ARG A 15 31.67 34.07 5.00
CA ARG A 15 31.61 35.03 6.11
C ARG A 15 31.00 36.38 5.74
N SER A 16 31.18 36.87 4.51
CA SER A 16 30.56 38.13 4.07
C SER A 16 29.06 38.04 3.84
N LEU A 17 28.50 36.81 3.71
CA LEU A 17 27.08 36.57 3.57
C LEU A 17 26.38 36.30 4.94
N SER A 18 27.15 35.88 5.98
CA SER A 18 26.59 35.49 7.29
C SER A 18 26.49 36.65 8.30
N VAL A 19 27.33 37.69 8.14
CA VAL A 19 27.40 38.82 9.09
C VAL A 19 26.21 39.79 8.95
N ALA A 20 25.43 39.72 7.89
CA ALA A 20 24.32 40.65 7.65
C ALA A 20 22.98 40.25 8.28
N LEU A 21 22.81 39.00 8.78
CA LEU A 21 21.51 38.54 9.30
C LEU A 21 21.71 37.57 10.46
N GLY A 22 21.43 37.99 11.66
CA GLY A 22 21.47 37.23 12.93
C GLY A 22 20.40 36.14 13.06
N GLU A 23 20.09 35.39 12.01
CA GLU A 23 19.21 34.22 12.02
C GLU A 23 19.84 33.16 11.10
N GLY A 24 20.13 31.97 11.66
CA GLY A 24 20.85 30.88 11.02
C GLY A 24 20.40 30.55 9.59
N CYS A 25 21.24 29.91 8.79
CA CYS A 25 21.24 29.67 7.33
C CYS A 25 19.92 29.77 6.51
N GLN A 26 19.01 30.66 6.88
CA GLN A 26 17.82 31.05 6.10
C GLN A 26 18.18 31.76 4.78
N LEU A 27 19.42 32.25 4.64
CA LEU A 27 19.90 32.94 3.43
C LEU A 27 19.96 32.03 2.20
N CYS A 28 20.28 30.75 2.39
CA CYS A 28 20.30 29.80 1.27
C CYS A 28 18.88 29.47 0.79
N LEU A 29 17.90 29.48 1.72
CA LEU A 29 16.49 29.29 1.38
C LEU A 29 15.90 30.50 0.64
N LYS A 30 16.41 31.72 0.83
CA LYS A 30 15.99 32.92 0.09
C LYS A 30 16.32 32.85 -1.41
N LYS A 31 17.23 31.97 -1.84
CA LYS A 31 17.54 31.77 -3.26
C LYS A 31 16.56 30.84 -3.96
N ILE A 32 15.79 30.03 -3.22
CA ILE A 32 14.78 29.13 -3.77
C ILE A 32 13.41 29.65 -3.37
N ASP A 33 12.66 30.06 -4.37
CA ASP A 33 11.28 30.49 -4.20
C ASP A 33 10.35 29.26 -4.18
N TYR A 34 10.17 28.67 -2.99
CA TYR A 34 9.29 27.50 -2.78
C TYR A 34 7.82 27.80 -3.10
N GLU A 35 7.39 29.06 -2.95
CA GLU A 35 6.03 29.46 -3.32
C GLU A 35 5.85 29.45 -4.83
N LYS A 36 6.82 30.00 -5.58
CA LYS A 36 6.81 29.95 -7.04
C LYS A 36 6.86 28.47 -7.51
N ALA A 37 7.70 27.65 -6.90
CA ALA A 37 7.75 26.22 -7.18
C ALA A 37 6.41 25.53 -6.94
N ALA A 38 5.73 25.86 -5.85
CA ALA A 38 4.39 25.35 -5.52
C ALA A 38 3.33 25.81 -6.53
N LYS A 39 3.36 27.09 -6.96
CA LYS A 39 2.47 27.59 -8.01
C LYS A 39 2.69 26.90 -9.34
N MET A 40 3.96 26.65 -9.71
CA MET A 40 4.31 25.88 -10.92
C MET A 40 3.84 24.43 -10.83
N LEU A 41 4.04 23.76 -9.69
CA LEU A 41 3.51 22.41 -9.45
C LEU A 41 1.99 22.38 -9.59
N PHE A 42 1.31 23.35 -8.99
CA PHE A 42 -0.14 23.47 -9.12
C PHE A 42 -0.57 23.60 -10.58
N SER A 43 0.06 24.49 -11.35
CA SER A 43 -0.26 24.67 -12.79
C SER A 43 -0.06 23.37 -13.58
N ARG A 44 1.03 22.63 -13.33
CA ARG A 44 1.28 21.34 -14.00
C ARG A 44 0.24 20.29 -13.61
N THR A 45 -0.15 20.23 -12.33
CA THR A 45 -1.16 19.25 -11.88
C THR A 45 -2.54 19.55 -12.45
N GLU A 46 -2.89 20.82 -12.67
CA GLU A 46 -4.10 21.22 -13.40
C GLU A 46 -4.02 20.81 -14.87
N HIS A 47 -2.86 20.95 -15.51
CA HIS A 47 -2.65 20.53 -16.90
C HIS A 47 -2.90 19.01 -17.08
N TYR A 48 -2.35 18.16 -16.22
CA TYR A 48 -2.61 16.71 -16.26
C TYR A 48 -4.11 16.42 -16.09
N ALA A 49 -4.78 17.12 -15.18
CA ALA A 49 -6.21 16.94 -15.00
C ALA A 49 -7.02 17.41 -16.22
N ASP A 50 -6.60 18.48 -16.90
CA ASP A 50 -7.22 18.95 -18.12
C ASP A 50 -7.03 17.98 -19.29
N ASN A 51 -5.88 17.37 -19.41
CA ASN A 51 -5.63 16.28 -20.38
C ASN A 51 -6.57 15.08 -20.12
N VAL A 52 -6.73 14.67 -18.86
CA VAL A 52 -7.74 13.65 -18.48
C VAL A 52 -9.14 14.08 -18.90
N ARG A 53 -9.53 15.34 -18.67
CA ARG A 53 -10.82 15.88 -19.12
C ARG A 53 -11.01 15.74 -20.63
N ARG A 54 -9.98 16.06 -21.42
CA ARG A 54 -10.03 15.94 -22.90
C ARG A 54 -10.21 14.48 -23.33
N LEU A 55 -9.51 13.53 -22.69
CA LEU A 55 -9.66 12.09 -22.98
C LEU A 55 -11.11 11.63 -22.76
N TYR A 56 -11.74 12.04 -21.65
CA TYR A 56 -13.13 11.74 -21.38
C TYR A 56 -14.08 12.43 -22.40
N ALA A 57 -13.76 13.65 -22.82
CA ALA A 57 -14.55 14.33 -23.85
C ALA A 57 -14.51 13.59 -25.18
N THR A 58 -13.32 13.16 -25.63
CA THR A 58 -13.16 12.37 -26.84
C THR A 58 -13.94 11.04 -26.76
N ALA A 59 -13.78 10.30 -25.65
CA ALA A 59 -14.52 9.06 -25.45
C ALA A 59 -16.05 9.28 -25.43
N THR A 60 -16.51 10.40 -24.86
CA THR A 60 -17.93 10.77 -24.89
C THR A 60 -18.42 10.97 -26.33
N ASP A 61 -17.65 11.68 -27.14
CA ASP A 61 -18.03 11.96 -28.55
C ASP A 61 -18.05 10.69 -29.39
N GLU A 62 -17.09 9.79 -29.19
CA GLU A 62 -17.05 8.48 -29.89
C GLU A 62 -18.21 7.57 -29.46
N LEU A 63 -18.53 7.51 -28.17
CA LEU A 63 -19.66 6.72 -27.67
C LEU A 63 -21.02 7.32 -28.11
N LEU A 64 -21.14 8.65 -28.23
CA LEU A 64 -22.33 9.31 -28.80
C LEU A 64 -22.52 8.97 -30.27
N LYS A 65 -21.45 9.00 -31.09
CA LYS A 65 -21.49 8.57 -32.49
C LYS A 65 -21.96 7.12 -32.62
N LEU A 66 -21.40 6.25 -31.76
CA LEU A 66 -21.74 4.84 -31.73
C LEU A 66 -23.20 4.60 -31.32
N SER A 67 -23.75 5.39 -30.37
CA SER A 67 -25.13 5.27 -29.95
C SER A 67 -26.14 5.78 -31.03
N ALA A 68 -25.77 6.79 -31.83
CA ALA A 68 -26.60 7.29 -32.90
C ALA A 68 -26.90 6.24 -33.99
N MET A 69 -25.99 5.27 -34.18
CA MET A 69 -26.20 4.16 -35.14
C MET A 69 -27.34 3.21 -34.71
N LYS A 70 -27.72 3.21 -33.42
CA LYS A 70 -28.81 2.36 -32.89
C LYS A 70 -30.16 3.06 -32.78
N ALA A 71 -30.16 4.38 -32.77
CA ALA A 71 -31.38 5.18 -32.56
C ALA A 71 -32.45 5.04 -33.69
N SER A 72 -32.08 4.45 -34.83
CA SER A 72 -32.98 4.22 -35.95
C SER A 72 -33.99 3.08 -35.75
N ASN A 73 -33.89 2.28 -34.69
CA ASN A 73 -34.69 1.07 -34.52
C ASN A 73 -35.60 1.06 -33.31
N GLY A 74 -36.27 2.15 -33.00
CA GLY A 74 -37.38 2.30 -32.03
C GLY A 74 -37.23 1.41 -30.76
N VAL A 75 -36.59 1.88 -29.67
CA VAL A 75 -36.35 1.07 -28.49
C VAL A 75 -37.15 1.55 -27.30
N SER A 76 -38.06 0.73 -26.80
CA SER A 76 -38.78 0.95 -25.53
C SER A 76 -38.02 0.57 -24.28
N ALA A 77 -36.81 0.01 -24.41
CA ALA A 77 -35.98 -0.47 -23.30
C ALA A 77 -34.85 0.51 -22.93
N ALA A 78 -34.33 0.39 -21.70
CA ALA A 78 -33.17 1.18 -21.28
C ALA A 78 -31.97 0.89 -22.20
N PHE A 79 -31.26 1.95 -22.63
CA PHE A 79 -30.12 1.81 -23.52
C PHE A 79 -28.94 1.15 -22.79
N SER A 80 -28.39 0.11 -23.41
CA SER A 80 -27.10 -0.47 -22.99
C SER A 80 -26.19 -0.74 -24.20
N PHE A 81 -24.92 -0.48 -24.05
CA PHE A 81 -23.92 -0.89 -25.04
C PHE A 81 -23.79 -2.41 -25.15
N SER A 82 -24.26 -3.15 -24.17
CA SER A 82 -24.21 -4.62 -24.14
C SER A 82 -25.34 -5.31 -24.92
N ASP A 83 -26.34 -4.57 -25.39
CA ASP A 83 -27.52 -5.14 -26.10
C ASP A 83 -27.18 -5.78 -27.44
N ASN A 84 -26.04 -5.46 -28.03
CA ASN A 84 -25.58 -5.99 -29.30
C ASN A 84 -24.08 -6.25 -29.24
N LYS A 85 -23.62 -7.43 -29.67
CA LYS A 85 -22.21 -7.88 -29.61
C LYS A 85 -21.27 -6.87 -30.28
N ARG A 86 -21.57 -6.43 -31.53
CA ARG A 86 -20.74 -5.45 -32.25
C ARG A 86 -20.65 -4.10 -31.54
N LEU A 87 -21.78 -3.61 -31.02
CA LEU A 87 -21.85 -2.38 -30.25
C LEU A 87 -21.02 -2.48 -28.97
N SER A 88 -21.14 -3.61 -28.28
CA SER A 88 -20.36 -3.91 -27.07
C SER A 88 -18.86 -3.94 -27.33
N GLU A 89 -18.42 -4.60 -28.40
CA GLU A 89 -17.03 -4.66 -28.80
C GLU A 89 -16.44 -3.29 -29.10
N GLN A 90 -17.16 -2.46 -29.86
CA GLN A 90 -16.73 -1.10 -30.19
C GLN A 90 -16.72 -0.19 -28.96
N ALA A 91 -17.75 -0.23 -28.13
CA ALA A 91 -17.78 0.53 -26.88
C ALA A 91 -16.63 0.11 -25.93
N ASN A 92 -16.38 -1.18 -25.81
CA ASN A 92 -15.27 -1.68 -25.00
C ASN A 92 -13.89 -1.27 -25.56
N ALA A 93 -13.73 -1.16 -26.88
CA ALA A 93 -12.51 -0.64 -27.49
C ALA A 93 -12.27 0.82 -27.11
N ILE A 94 -13.29 1.67 -27.18
CA ILE A 94 -13.25 3.10 -26.76
C ILE A 94 -12.91 3.19 -25.27
N LEU A 95 -13.55 2.39 -24.43
CA LEU A 95 -13.31 2.40 -22.98
C LEU A 95 -11.90 1.92 -22.61
N ARG A 96 -11.35 0.92 -23.34
CA ARG A 96 -9.95 0.51 -23.17
C ARG A 96 -8.96 1.59 -23.59
N ALA A 97 -9.25 2.30 -24.70
CA ALA A 97 -8.43 3.43 -25.13
C ALA A 97 -8.48 4.57 -24.09
N LEU A 98 -9.66 4.89 -23.56
CA LEU A 98 -9.82 5.84 -22.46
C LEU A 98 -9.02 5.43 -21.23
N TYR A 99 -9.14 4.19 -20.79
CA TYR A 99 -8.37 3.66 -19.66
C TYR A 99 -6.86 3.84 -19.89
N SER A 100 -6.35 3.40 -21.04
CA SER A 100 -4.93 3.49 -21.36
C SER A 100 -4.44 4.94 -21.41
N GLY A 101 -5.23 5.83 -22.03
CA GLY A 101 -4.94 7.26 -22.11
C GLY A 101 -4.86 7.89 -20.72
N VAL A 102 -5.86 7.69 -19.88
CA VAL A 102 -5.94 8.24 -18.52
C VAL A 102 -4.83 7.67 -17.63
N TYR A 103 -4.59 6.37 -17.68
CA TYR A 103 -3.54 5.73 -16.90
C TYR A 103 -2.15 6.24 -17.29
N ASN A 104 -1.86 6.34 -18.60
CA ASN A 104 -0.57 6.83 -19.09
C ASN A 104 -0.36 8.31 -18.78
N GLU A 105 -1.40 9.15 -18.87
CA GLU A 105 -1.33 10.56 -18.49
C GLU A 105 -0.95 10.72 -17.01
N ILE A 106 -1.63 10.01 -16.12
CA ILE A 106 -1.33 10.07 -14.68
C ILE A 106 0.03 9.48 -14.38
N LYS A 107 0.39 8.33 -14.99
CA LYS A 107 1.70 7.69 -14.82
C LYS A 107 2.83 8.61 -15.30
N GLY A 108 2.68 9.20 -16.47
CA GLY A 108 3.63 10.17 -17.03
C GLY A 108 3.79 11.39 -16.13
N GLY A 109 2.67 11.95 -15.65
CA GLY A 109 2.66 13.06 -14.70
C GLY A 109 3.37 12.73 -13.38
N VAL A 110 3.14 11.56 -12.82
CA VAL A 110 3.84 11.08 -11.60
C VAL A 110 5.34 11.03 -11.81
N ILE A 111 5.81 10.45 -12.91
CA ILE A 111 7.24 10.34 -13.26
C ILE A 111 7.84 11.74 -13.45
N ALA A 112 7.15 12.62 -14.17
CA ALA A 112 7.60 13.98 -14.44
C ALA A 112 7.74 14.78 -13.13
N GLU A 113 6.73 14.71 -12.24
CA GLU A 113 6.75 15.45 -10.98
C GLU A 113 7.77 14.88 -9.99
N TRP A 114 8.00 13.58 -9.99
CA TRP A 114 9.11 12.97 -9.27
C TRP A 114 10.47 13.49 -9.74
N GLY A 115 10.63 13.60 -11.06
CA GLY A 115 11.81 14.20 -11.68
C GLY A 115 12.00 15.67 -11.33
N ASN A 116 10.90 16.46 -11.30
CA ASN A 116 10.93 17.87 -10.94
C ASN A 116 11.32 18.08 -9.47
N ALA A 117 10.82 17.26 -8.54
CA ALA A 117 11.20 17.28 -7.14
C ALA A 117 12.71 16.99 -6.98
N ASN A 118 13.22 15.96 -7.66
CA ASN A 118 14.65 15.67 -7.65
C ASN A 118 15.50 16.86 -8.16
N LYS A 119 15.07 17.52 -9.24
CA LYS A 119 15.76 18.72 -9.76
C LYS A 119 15.72 19.87 -8.75
N SER A 120 14.61 20.06 -8.06
CA SER A 120 14.45 21.07 -7.00
C SER A 120 15.43 20.82 -5.85
N CYS A 121 15.54 19.56 -5.41
CA CYS A 121 16.51 19.18 -4.38
C CYS A 121 17.96 19.35 -4.85
N ASP A 122 18.29 18.95 -6.09
CA ASP A 122 19.61 19.19 -6.67
C ASP A 122 19.95 20.69 -6.71
N ALA A 123 18.96 21.54 -7.01
CA ALA A 123 19.12 23.01 -6.99
C ALA A 123 19.36 23.53 -5.56
N LEU A 124 18.69 22.97 -4.54
CA LEU A 124 18.94 23.30 -3.14
C LEU A 124 20.39 22.98 -2.77
N ILE A 125 20.85 21.77 -3.02
CA ILE A 125 22.24 21.35 -2.71
C ILE A 125 23.25 22.25 -3.44
N THR A 126 23.02 22.48 -4.72
CA THR A 126 23.89 23.35 -5.53
C THR A 126 23.89 24.80 -5.05
N SER A 127 22.77 25.32 -4.55
CA SER A 127 22.68 26.68 -4.02
C SER A 127 23.47 26.86 -2.73
N ILE A 128 23.58 25.77 -1.95
CA ILE A 128 24.29 25.76 -0.66
C ILE A 128 25.79 25.57 -0.88
N PHE A 129 26.19 24.52 -1.60
CA PHE A 129 27.59 24.09 -1.73
C PHE A 129 28.28 24.61 -3.01
N GLY A 130 27.55 25.27 -3.91
CA GLY A 130 28.05 25.73 -5.18
C GLY A 130 27.94 24.70 -6.32
N ARG A 131 28.12 25.15 -7.57
CA ARG A 131 27.86 24.31 -8.76
C ARG A 131 28.76 23.07 -8.88
N LYS A 132 30.00 23.17 -8.42
CA LYS A 132 31.01 22.09 -8.50
C LYS A 132 30.73 20.93 -7.54
N VAL A 133 29.82 21.07 -6.58
CA VAL A 133 29.46 20.01 -5.62
C VAL A 133 29.01 18.70 -6.28
N LYS A 134 28.48 18.76 -7.51
CA LYS A 134 28.08 17.58 -8.27
C LYS A 134 29.25 16.72 -8.76
N GLU A 135 30.42 17.31 -8.88
CA GLU A 135 31.64 16.67 -9.34
C GLU A 135 32.48 16.14 -8.17
N ASP A 136 32.09 16.49 -6.94
CA ASP A 136 32.78 16.12 -5.71
C ASP A 136 32.18 14.84 -5.11
N ASN A 137 32.98 13.78 -5.06
CA ASN A 137 32.57 12.45 -4.59
C ASN A 137 32.12 12.43 -3.12
N HIS A 138 32.62 13.33 -2.25
CA HIS A 138 32.21 13.44 -0.84
C HIS A 138 30.71 13.73 -0.71
N TYR A 139 30.13 14.40 -1.70
CA TYR A 139 28.69 14.74 -1.73
C TYR A 139 27.86 13.84 -2.63
N ALA A 140 28.44 12.79 -3.24
CA ALA A 140 27.75 11.93 -4.21
C ALA A 140 26.43 11.34 -3.65
N ARG A 141 26.40 10.99 -2.36
CA ARG A 141 25.20 10.46 -1.68
C ARG A 141 24.03 11.46 -1.68
N TYR A 142 24.29 12.76 -1.68
CA TYR A 142 23.24 13.78 -1.69
C TYR A 142 22.53 13.86 -3.05
N PHE A 143 23.15 13.36 -4.11
CA PHE A 143 22.57 13.27 -5.45
C PHE A 143 22.01 11.89 -5.79
N ALA A 144 22.13 10.94 -4.88
CA ALA A 144 21.59 9.59 -5.06
C ALA A 144 20.06 9.63 -5.24
N ARG A 145 19.56 8.92 -6.25
CA ARG A 145 18.14 8.83 -6.57
C ARG A 145 17.65 7.41 -6.31
N ASN A 146 16.63 7.30 -5.48
CA ASN A 146 16.02 6.00 -5.20
C ASN A 146 14.98 5.68 -6.29
N LYS A 147 15.36 4.85 -7.27
CA LYS A 147 14.47 4.39 -8.34
C LYS A 147 13.37 3.44 -7.80
N GLU A 148 13.69 2.64 -6.79
CA GLU A 148 12.74 1.70 -6.17
C GLU A 148 11.57 2.43 -5.49
N SER A 149 11.78 3.65 -4.99
CA SER A 149 10.72 4.46 -4.38
C SER A 149 9.62 4.85 -5.36
N VAL A 150 9.94 5.07 -6.64
CA VAL A 150 8.93 5.35 -7.69
C VAL A 150 8.08 4.11 -7.93
N ASP A 151 8.71 2.93 -8.02
CA ASP A 151 7.99 1.67 -8.21
C ASP A 151 7.10 1.35 -7.01
N ALA A 152 7.60 1.56 -5.79
CA ALA A 152 6.81 1.44 -4.57
C ALA A 152 5.61 2.40 -4.57
N PHE A 153 5.81 3.63 -5.07
CA PHE A 153 4.73 4.60 -5.20
C PHE A 153 3.61 4.10 -6.12
N PHE A 154 3.93 3.49 -7.26
CA PHE A 154 2.93 2.91 -8.16
C PHE A 154 2.25 1.65 -7.60
N LYS A 155 2.97 0.84 -6.84
CA LYS A 155 2.44 -0.39 -6.22
C LYS A 155 1.54 -0.12 -5.02
N ARG A 156 1.57 1.10 -4.45
CA ARG A 156 0.77 1.42 -3.26
C ARG A 156 -0.73 1.29 -3.53
N LYS A 157 -1.45 0.79 -2.54
CA LYS A 157 -2.91 0.68 -2.58
C LYS A 157 -3.55 1.90 -1.93
N SER A 158 -4.64 2.37 -2.53
CA SER A 158 -5.41 3.47 -1.93
C SER A 158 -6.14 2.99 -0.68
N GLU A 159 -6.35 3.88 0.25
CA GLU A 159 -7.08 3.63 1.49
C GLU A 159 -8.57 3.39 1.27
N TYR A 160 -9.09 3.98 0.21
CA TYR A 160 -10.46 3.80 -0.24
C TYR A 160 -10.55 2.61 -1.19
N GLY A 161 -10.85 1.44 -0.63
CA GLY A 161 -11.07 0.23 -1.42
C GLY A 161 -9.85 -0.65 -1.66
N GLY A 162 -8.64 -0.28 -1.21
CA GLY A 162 -7.43 -1.08 -1.39
C GLY A 162 -7.00 -1.22 -2.86
N LEU A 163 -7.41 -0.30 -3.73
CA LEU A 163 -7.12 -0.35 -5.16
C LEU A 163 -5.82 0.40 -5.48
N ASN A 164 -4.97 -0.16 -6.34
CA ASN A 164 -3.84 0.55 -6.91
C ASN A 164 -4.26 1.58 -7.97
N LEU A 165 -3.31 2.34 -8.52
CA LEU A 165 -3.62 3.39 -9.51
C LEU A 165 -4.37 2.84 -10.72
N SER A 166 -3.89 1.75 -11.32
CA SER A 166 -4.51 1.10 -12.48
C SER A 166 -5.96 0.68 -12.20
N GLN A 167 -6.18 0.03 -11.07
CA GLN A 167 -7.52 -0.42 -10.66
C GLN A 167 -8.47 0.75 -10.39
N ARG A 168 -7.98 1.87 -9.86
CA ARG A 168 -8.79 3.08 -9.66
C ARG A 168 -9.20 3.73 -11.00
N VAL A 169 -8.26 3.81 -11.94
CA VAL A 169 -8.57 4.32 -13.29
C VAL A 169 -9.60 3.43 -13.97
N TRP A 170 -9.40 2.10 -13.91
CA TRP A 170 -10.35 1.15 -14.49
C TRP A 170 -11.74 1.26 -13.87
N LYS A 171 -11.81 1.44 -12.55
CA LYS A 171 -13.09 1.67 -11.86
C LYS A 171 -13.80 2.90 -12.39
N TYR A 172 -13.11 4.04 -12.53
CA TYR A 172 -13.73 5.28 -13.04
C TYR A 172 -14.16 5.17 -14.50
N VAL A 173 -13.45 4.39 -15.31
CA VAL A 173 -13.88 4.11 -16.69
C VAL A 173 -15.12 3.21 -16.72
N GLY A 174 -15.22 2.24 -15.82
CA GLY A 174 -16.43 1.43 -15.66
C GLY A 174 -17.64 2.24 -15.17
N ASP A 175 -17.43 3.10 -14.16
CA ASP A 175 -18.45 4.03 -13.67
C ASP A 175 -18.91 4.98 -14.80
N PHE A 176 -17.99 5.47 -15.64
CA PHE A 176 -18.28 6.31 -16.78
C PHE A 176 -19.15 5.61 -17.83
N LYS A 177 -18.89 4.33 -18.14
CA LYS A 177 -19.77 3.54 -19.01
C LYS A 177 -21.21 3.55 -18.51
N THR A 178 -21.38 3.27 -17.22
CA THR A 178 -22.71 3.24 -16.58
C THR A 178 -23.40 4.61 -16.60
N GLU A 179 -22.66 5.69 -16.29
CA GLU A 179 -23.18 7.07 -16.38
C GLU A 179 -23.59 7.42 -17.80
N MET A 180 -22.82 6.99 -18.80
CA MET A 180 -23.08 7.23 -20.21
C MET A 180 -24.35 6.51 -20.69
N GLU A 181 -24.50 5.21 -20.33
CA GLU A 181 -25.71 4.43 -20.65
C GLU A 181 -26.97 5.04 -20.03
N MET A 182 -26.89 5.48 -18.77
CA MET A 182 -28.00 6.16 -18.09
C MET A 182 -28.35 7.50 -18.77
N ALA A 183 -27.33 8.30 -19.08
CA ALA A 183 -27.52 9.60 -19.72
C ALA A 183 -28.15 9.47 -21.12
N LEU A 184 -27.71 8.47 -21.89
CA LEU A 184 -28.29 8.14 -23.20
C LEU A 184 -29.74 7.66 -23.07
N SER A 185 -30.03 6.77 -22.11
CA SER A 185 -31.41 6.30 -21.87
C SER A 185 -32.38 7.45 -21.57
N VAL A 186 -31.95 8.45 -20.82
CA VAL A 186 -32.77 9.63 -20.50
C VAL A 186 -32.92 10.55 -21.71
N ALA A 187 -31.82 10.83 -22.42
CA ALA A 187 -31.83 11.80 -23.51
C ALA A 187 -32.51 11.28 -24.78
N MET A 188 -32.34 9.99 -25.10
CA MET A 188 -32.96 9.35 -26.28
C MET A 188 -34.47 9.16 -26.12
N GLY A 189 -34.93 8.81 -24.91
CA GLY A 189 -36.36 8.63 -24.62
C GLY A 189 -37.22 9.91 -24.80
N GLU A 190 -36.58 11.07 -24.91
CA GLU A 190 -37.32 12.35 -25.15
C GLU A 190 -37.52 12.68 -26.62
N GLY A 191 -37.15 11.80 -27.58
CA GLY A 191 -37.37 12.03 -29.02
C GLY A 191 -36.61 13.22 -29.62
N LYS A 192 -35.53 13.67 -28.93
CA LYS A 192 -34.78 14.88 -29.29
C LYS A 192 -33.79 14.61 -30.44
N SER A 193 -33.41 15.69 -31.15
CA SER A 193 -32.36 15.61 -32.15
C SER A 193 -31.03 15.15 -31.58
N ALA A 194 -30.20 14.48 -32.41
CA ALA A 194 -28.88 13.98 -31.99
C ALA A 194 -27.97 15.05 -31.35
N ALA A 195 -28.03 16.29 -31.86
CA ALA A 195 -27.30 17.42 -31.28
C ALA A 195 -27.79 17.79 -29.87
N THR A 196 -29.10 17.72 -29.63
CA THR A 196 -29.68 17.96 -28.31
C THR A 196 -29.38 16.84 -27.35
N VAL A 197 -29.48 15.58 -27.78
CA VAL A 197 -29.07 14.38 -27.02
C VAL A 197 -27.60 14.51 -26.59
N SER A 198 -26.72 14.84 -27.53
CA SER A 198 -25.28 15.03 -27.23
C SER A 198 -25.04 16.11 -26.15
N ARG A 199 -25.76 17.24 -26.24
CA ARG A 199 -25.66 18.34 -25.26
C ARG A 199 -26.15 17.91 -23.88
N GLU A 200 -27.27 17.21 -23.82
CA GLU A 200 -27.86 16.74 -22.57
C GLU A 200 -27.03 15.65 -21.90
N VAL A 201 -26.54 14.69 -22.68
CA VAL A 201 -25.63 13.65 -22.15
C VAL A 201 -24.40 14.29 -21.50
N ARG A 202 -23.75 15.25 -22.16
CA ARG A 202 -22.63 15.98 -21.58
C ARG A 202 -22.99 16.70 -20.28
N LYS A 203 -24.19 17.29 -20.23
CA LYS A 203 -24.74 17.96 -19.03
C LYS A 203 -24.96 16.96 -17.89
N TYR A 204 -25.51 15.77 -18.18
CA TYR A 204 -25.70 14.71 -17.18
C TYR A 204 -24.38 14.14 -16.70
N LEU A 205 -23.38 13.94 -17.56
CA LEU A 205 -22.05 13.51 -17.16
C LEU A 205 -21.35 14.52 -16.24
N GLN A 206 -21.58 15.83 -16.46
CA GLN A 206 -21.09 16.88 -15.57
C GLN A 206 -21.84 16.95 -14.24
N ARG A 207 -23.14 16.70 -14.27
CA ARG A 207 -24.05 16.75 -13.12
C ARG A 207 -24.97 15.54 -13.09
N PRO A 208 -24.48 14.36 -12.73
CA PRO A 208 -25.28 13.12 -12.71
C PRO A 208 -26.51 13.22 -11.80
N ASP A 209 -26.47 14.10 -10.79
CA ASP A 209 -27.61 14.36 -9.90
C ASP A 209 -28.85 14.83 -10.63
N MET A 210 -28.72 15.42 -11.82
CA MET A 210 -29.86 15.87 -12.63
C MET A 210 -30.70 14.72 -13.18
N MET A 211 -30.15 13.52 -13.24
CA MET A 211 -30.89 12.32 -13.66
C MET A 211 -31.70 11.70 -12.51
N PHE A 212 -31.54 12.17 -11.29
CA PHE A 212 -32.18 11.61 -10.11
C PHE A 212 -32.83 12.70 -9.27
N ARG A 213 -33.99 12.35 -8.69
CA ARG A 213 -34.69 13.22 -7.73
C ARG A 213 -35.12 12.41 -6.50
N ARG A 214 -35.17 13.09 -5.37
CA ARG A 214 -35.74 12.54 -4.13
C ARG A 214 -37.22 12.83 -4.07
N PHE A 215 -38.00 11.80 -3.88
CA PHE A 215 -39.43 11.90 -3.70
C PHE A 215 -39.81 11.45 -2.30
N ARG A 216 -40.76 12.17 -1.66
CA ARG A 216 -41.41 11.70 -0.46
C ARG A 216 -42.50 10.73 -0.92
N VAL A 217 -42.46 9.50 -0.46
CA VAL A 217 -43.42 8.44 -0.77
C VAL A 217 -43.90 7.81 0.51
N LYS A 218 -45.14 7.36 0.53
CA LYS A 218 -45.67 6.52 1.61
C LYS A 218 -44.89 5.20 1.58
N THR A 219 -44.19 4.86 2.67
CA THR A 219 -43.37 3.67 2.80
C THR A 219 -44.06 2.59 3.65
N GLY A 220 -45.09 2.97 4.35
CA GLY A 220 -45.84 2.07 5.22
C GLY A 220 -46.93 2.81 5.99
N GLU A 221 -47.49 2.16 6.94
CA GLU A 221 -48.41 2.70 7.96
C GLU A 221 -47.87 2.31 9.32
N GLN A 222 -48.01 3.17 10.31
CA GLN A 222 -47.80 2.86 11.71
C GLN A 222 -49.08 2.98 12.52
N ASP A 223 -49.23 2.12 13.52
CA ASP A 223 -50.39 2.14 14.38
C ASP A 223 -50.36 3.39 15.29
N ILE A 224 -51.50 4.00 15.49
CA ILE A 224 -51.72 5.07 16.48
C ILE A 224 -52.31 4.40 17.71
N PHE A 225 -51.67 4.65 18.86
CA PHE A 225 -52.12 4.11 20.13
C PHE A 225 -52.79 5.20 20.96
N ASP A 226 -53.83 4.82 21.73
CA ASP A 226 -54.41 5.66 22.78
C ASP A 226 -53.56 5.67 24.04
N ALA A 227 -54.03 6.39 25.08
CA ALA A 227 -53.31 6.47 26.37
C ALA A 227 -53.26 5.12 27.11
N ASP A 228 -54.11 4.19 26.73
CA ASP A 228 -54.22 2.83 27.35
C ASP A 228 -53.45 1.79 26.52
N GLY A 229 -52.83 2.17 25.41
CA GLY A 229 -52.00 1.30 24.56
C GLY A 229 -52.78 0.52 23.50
N ASN A 230 -54.08 0.83 23.24
CA ASN A 230 -54.88 0.20 22.20
C ASN A 230 -54.68 0.90 20.87
N VAL A 231 -54.67 0.12 19.76
CA VAL A 231 -54.59 0.69 18.40
C VAL A 231 -55.92 1.36 18.06
N VAL A 232 -55.92 2.70 17.92
CA VAL A 232 -57.07 3.53 17.57
C VAL A 232 -57.10 3.96 16.12
N GLY A 233 -56.05 3.71 15.37
CA GLY A 233 -55.96 4.06 13.96
C GLY A 233 -54.61 3.77 13.34
N LYS A 234 -54.44 4.17 12.08
CA LYS A 234 -53.18 4.08 11.34
C LYS A 234 -52.85 5.41 10.68
N GLU A 235 -51.61 5.83 10.78
CA GLU A 235 -51.09 6.98 10.05
C GLU A 235 -50.01 6.57 9.02
N PRO A 236 -49.96 7.27 7.89
CA PRO A 236 -49.02 6.96 6.84
C PRO A 236 -47.57 7.36 7.24
N VAL A 237 -46.65 6.42 7.18
CA VAL A 237 -45.24 6.66 7.33
C VAL A 237 -44.66 7.07 5.97
N TYR A 238 -43.98 8.21 5.93
CA TYR A 238 -43.35 8.70 4.72
C TYR A 238 -41.84 8.56 4.77
N GLY A 239 -41.31 7.87 3.78
CA GLY A 239 -39.89 7.80 3.50
C GLY A 239 -39.46 8.67 2.32
N ARG A 240 -38.17 8.80 2.12
CA ARG A 240 -37.61 9.45 0.93
C ARG A 240 -36.94 8.41 0.05
N VAL A 241 -37.44 8.25 -1.17
CA VAL A 241 -36.87 7.36 -2.18
C VAL A 241 -36.24 8.15 -3.30
N TRP A 242 -35.20 7.58 -3.89
CA TRP A 242 -34.62 8.13 -5.10
C TRP A 242 -35.34 7.58 -6.32
N LYS A 243 -35.68 8.44 -7.24
CA LYS A 243 -36.26 8.07 -8.53
C LYS A 243 -35.40 8.60 -9.67
N ARG A 244 -35.27 7.79 -10.73
CA ARG A 244 -34.65 8.15 -11.99
C ARG A 244 -35.70 8.61 -12.95
N LYS A 245 -35.42 9.68 -13.71
CA LYS A 245 -36.22 10.13 -14.85
C LYS A 245 -36.17 9.03 -15.93
N VAL A 246 -37.35 8.61 -16.37
CA VAL A 246 -37.52 7.69 -17.50
C VAL A 246 -38.51 8.33 -18.44
N VAL A 247 -38.16 8.33 -19.72
CA VAL A 247 -39.04 8.88 -20.77
C VAL A 247 -39.45 7.69 -21.63
N ASP A 248 -40.75 7.52 -21.78
CA ASP A 248 -41.32 6.51 -22.66
C ASP A 248 -41.02 6.88 -24.13
N ALA A 249 -40.39 5.97 -24.85
CA ALA A 249 -39.90 6.23 -26.21
C ALA A 249 -41.03 6.36 -27.25
N VAL A 250 -42.22 5.82 -26.96
CA VAL A 250 -43.37 5.85 -27.89
C VAL A 250 -44.25 7.05 -27.60
N THR A 251 -44.51 7.32 -26.33
CA THR A 251 -45.47 8.40 -25.94
C THR A 251 -44.79 9.71 -25.57
N GLY A 252 -43.47 9.73 -25.38
CA GLY A 252 -42.71 10.87 -24.87
C GLY A 252 -43.02 11.24 -23.41
N ASN A 253 -43.86 10.46 -22.73
CA ASN A 253 -44.25 10.72 -21.34
C ASN A 253 -43.08 10.53 -20.38
N VAL A 254 -42.91 11.52 -19.48
CA VAL A 254 -41.88 11.46 -18.43
C VAL A 254 -42.44 10.76 -17.21
N SER A 255 -41.83 9.67 -16.82
CA SER A 255 -42.11 8.97 -15.56
C SER A 255 -40.88 8.97 -14.65
N TRP A 256 -41.08 8.63 -13.39
CA TRP A 256 -40.00 8.55 -12.37
C TRP A 256 -40.01 7.18 -11.72
N GLN A 257 -39.07 6.33 -12.12
CA GLN A 257 -38.91 4.99 -11.56
C GLN A 257 -38.06 5.01 -10.29
N THR A 258 -38.51 4.33 -9.24
CA THR A 258 -37.75 4.14 -8.02
C THR A 258 -36.48 3.36 -8.31
N VAL A 259 -35.35 3.85 -7.81
CA VAL A 259 -34.04 3.23 -7.99
C VAL A 259 -33.34 3.07 -6.65
N ASN A 260 -32.64 1.96 -6.49
CA ASN A 260 -31.72 1.78 -5.39
C ASN A 260 -30.38 2.40 -5.81
N LEU A 261 -29.99 3.51 -5.18
CA LEU A 261 -28.70 4.15 -5.51
C LEU A 261 -27.47 3.26 -5.21
N LYS A 262 -27.63 2.16 -4.47
CA LYS A 262 -26.54 1.19 -4.27
C LYS A 262 -26.20 0.45 -5.55
N ASP A 263 -27.16 0.26 -6.45
CA ASP A 263 -26.98 -0.39 -7.74
C ASP A 263 -26.27 0.53 -8.74
N TYR A 264 -26.32 1.83 -8.50
CA TYR A 264 -25.61 2.86 -9.26
C TYR A 264 -24.49 3.42 -8.39
N SER A 265 -23.39 2.69 -8.29
CA SER A 265 -22.25 3.10 -7.49
C SER A 265 -21.51 4.27 -8.17
N PHE A 266 -21.86 5.49 -7.80
CA PHE A 266 -21.11 6.69 -8.20
C PHE A 266 -19.70 6.77 -7.58
N GLY A 267 -19.25 5.70 -6.91
CA GLY A 267 -18.02 5.67 -6.17
C GLY A 267 -18.06 6.50 -4.86
N ARG A 268 -17.17 6.22 -3.95
CA ARG A 268 -16.96 7.01 -2.72
C ARG A 268 -16.08 8.22 -3.00
N GLY A 269 -16.35 8.97 -4.05
CA GLY A 269 -15.62 10.20 -4.38
C GLY A 269 -16.32 11.44 -3.83
N VAL A 270 -15.60 12.56 -3.79
CA VAL A 270 -16.19 13.87 -3.50
C VAL A 270 -17.20 14.28 -4.58
N TYR A 271 -16.99 13.80 -5.79
CA TYR A 271 -17.85 14.04 -6.94
C TYR A 271 -18.65 12.79 -7.27
N ARG A 272 -19.89 12.97 -7.71
CA ARG A 272 -20.70 11.88 -8.28
C ARG A 272 -20.33 11.56 -9.73
N SER A 273 -19.64 12.45 -10.41
CA SER A 273 -19.16 12.30 -11.78
C SER A 273 -17.83 11.51 -11.82
N SER A 274 -17.78 10.43 -12.58
CA SER A 274 -16.60 9.58 -12.76
C SER A 274 -15.42 10.36 -13.37
N TYR A 275 -15.66 11.18 -14.38
CA TYR A 275 -14.59 11.96 -15.01
C TYR A 275 -14.02 13.03 -14.07
N LYS A 276 -14.86 13.67 -13.23
CA LYS A 276 -14.39 14.60 -12.20
C LYS A 276 -13.52 13.88 -11.14
N ASN A 277 -13.90 12.66 -10.79
CA ASN A 277 -13.09 11.83 -9.90
C ASN A 277 -11.76 11.41 -10.55
N ALA A 278 -11.74 11.14 -11.86
CA ALA A 278 -10.50 10.86 -12.59
C ALA A 278 -9.58 12.09 -12.65
N MET A 279 -10.11 13.29 -12.90
CA MET A 279 -9.35 14.54 -12.83
C MET A 279 -8.78 14.78 -11.43
N ARG A 280 -9.60 14.56 -10.39
CA ARG A 280 -9.16 14.64 -9.00
C ARG A 280 -8.04 13.64 -8.71
N LEU A 281 -8.14 12.43 -9.24
CA LEU A 281 -7.10 11.41 -9.12
C LEU A 281 -5.79 11.91 -9.74
N ALA A 282 -5.82 12.44 -10.96
CA ALA A 282 -4.63 12.98 -11.63
C ALA A 282 -3.93 14.05 -10.78
N ARG A 283 -4.67 15.06 -10.31
CA ARG A 283 -4.11 16.11 -9.43
C ARG A 283 -3.51 15.55 -8.15
N THR A 284 -4.19 14.60 -7.54
CA THR A 284 -3.75 14.04 -6.26
C THR A 284 -2.48 13.21 -6.41
N GLU A 285 -2.45 12.32 -7.40
CA GLU A 285 -1.32 11.40 -7.59
C GLU A 285 -0.03 12.14 -8.00
N THR A 286 -0.13 13.10 -8.92
CA THR A 286 1.03 13.88 -9.37
C THR A 286 1.57 14.77 -8.25
N ASN A 287 0.70 15.40 -7.46
CA ASN A 287 1.11 16.20 -6.31
C ASN A 287 1.74 15.36 -5.19
N MET A 288 1.14 14.19 -4.88
CA MET A 288 1.72 13.25 -3.92
C MET A 288 3.08 12.73 -4.36
N ALA A 289 3.27 12.50 -5.67
CA ALA A 289 4.54 12.06 -6.23
C ALA A 289 5.64 13.08 -5.99
N TYR A 290 5.39 14.35 -6.29
CA TYR A 290 6.33 15.45 -6.05
C TYR A 290 6.74 15.50 -4.57
N ARG A 291 5.76 15.53 -3.64
CA ARG A 291 6.03 15.62 -2.20
C ARG A 291 6.77 14.39 -1.65
N THR A 292 6.43 13.21 -2.14
CA THR A 292 7.11 11.98 -1.71
C THR A 292 8.58 12.03 -2.15
N ALA A 293 8.85 12.45 -3.38
CA ALA A 293 10.21 12.58 -3.90
C ALA A 293 11.03 13.63 -3.13
N ASP A 294 10.46 14.80 -2.82
CA ASP A 294 11.11 15.82 -1.98
C ASP A 294 11.52 15.25 -0.62
N GLN A 295 10.59 14.58 0.06
CA GLN A 295 10.86 14.02 1.38
C GLN A 295 11.89 12.89 1.35
N GLU A 296 11.85 12.02 0.35
CA GLU A 296 12.85 10.97 0.17
C GLU A 296 14.25 11.56 0.00
N ARG A 297 14.36 12.65 -0.76
CA ARG A 297 15.63 13.36 -0.96
C ARG A 297 16.09 14.06 0.32
N TRP A 298 15.23 14.77 1.01
CA TRP A 298 15.58 15.47 2.27
C TRP A 298 16.01 14.54 3.38
N ARG A 299 15.50 13.30 3.42
CA ARG A 299 15.97 12.29 4.37
C ARG A 299 17.44 11.96 4.24
N GLN A 300 18.01 12.11 3.04
CA GLN A 300 19.42 11.84 2.75
C GLN A 300 20.33 13.03 3.11
N LEU A 301 19.76 14.24 3.30
CA LEU A 301 20.51 15.47 3.56
C LEU A 301 20.67 15.67 5.08
N ASP A 302 21.89 15.55 5.59
CA ASP A 302 22.15 15.64 7.04
C ASP A 302 21.90 17.03 7.60
N PHE A 303 22.06 18.05 6.79
CA PHE A 303 21.80 19.44 7.12
C PHE A 303 20.32 19.83 7.09
N VAL A 304 19.42 18.97 6.66
CA VAL A 304 17.97 19.17 6.79
C VAL A 304 17.52 18.58 8.12
N ILE A 305 17.01 19.41 9.03
CA ILE A 305 16.62 19.02 10.39
C ILE A 305 15.13 18.77 10.55
N GLY A 306 14.32 19.15 9.59
CA GLY A 306 12.87 19.00 9.52
C GLY A 306 12.30 19.77 8.36
N TYR A 307 11.00 20.01 8.36
CA TYR A 307 10.36 20.82 7.32
C TYR A 307 9.13 21.55 7.85
N ARG A 308 8.73 22.61 7.15
CA ARG A 308 7.52 23.36 7.42
C ARG A 308 6.49 23.12 6.33
N VAL A 309 5.27 22.77 6.72
CA VAL A 309 4.10 22.76 5.85
C VAL A 309 3.48 24.14 5.85
N VAL A 310 3.35 24.74 4.68
CA VAL A 310 2.82 26.08 4.50
C VAL A 310 1.50 26.03 3.75
N LEU A 311 0.50 26.76 4.22
CA LEU A 311 -0.80 26.91 3.60
C LEU A 311 -0.68 27.67 2.26
N SER A 312 -1.30 27.15 1.21
CA SER A 312 -1.33 27.83 -0.08
C SER A 312 -2.34 28.96 -0.08
N ASP A 313 -2.00 30.08 -0.72
CA ASP A 313 -2.97 31.20 -0.95
C ASP A 313 -4.18 30.80 -1.79
N ASN A 314 -4.07 29.72 -2.59
CA ASN A 314 -5.15 29.15 -3.38
C ASN A 314 -6.03 28.16 -2.61
N HIS A 315 -6.21 28.36 -1.30
CA HIS A 315 -7.01 27.51 -0.44
C HIS A 315 -8.45 28.08 -0.35
N PRO A 316 -9.46 27.44 -0.99
CA PRO A 316 -10.76 28.08 -1.21
C PRO A 316 -11.63 28.18 0.06
N GLU A 317 -11.49 27.22 0.97
CA GLU A 317 -12.32 27.13 2.19
C GLU A 317 -11.49 26.64 3.37
N PRO A 318 -11.80 27.09 4.61
CA PRO A 318 -11.14 26.61 5.81
C PRO A 318 -11.38 25.10 6.00
N ASP A 319 -10.30 24.37 6.17
CA ASP A 319 -10.30 22.94 6.49
C ASP A 319 -9.11 22.55 7.38
N ILE A 320 -8.82 21.25 7.47
CA ILE A 320 -7.68 20.71 8.24
C ILE A 320 -6.34 21.36 7.86
N CYS A 321 -6.19 21.88 6.64
CA CYS A 321 -4.96 22.57 6.23
C CYS A 321 -4.74 23.84 7.05
N ASN A 322 -5.81 24.56 7.38
CA ASN A 322 -5.74 25.79 8.20
C ASN A 322 -5.31 25.49 9.64
N ASP A 323 -5.68 24.32 10.14
CA ASP A 323 -5.33 23.92 11.50
C ASP A 323 -3.86 23.47 11.61
N LEU A 324 -3.39 22.73 10.61
CA LEU A 324 -2.14 21.97 10.69
C LEU A 324 -0.98 22.55 9.88
N SER A 325 -1.21 23.59 9.08
CA SER A 325 -0.16 24.24 8.29
C SER A 325 0.09 25.67 8.81
N ALA A 326 1.31 26.16 8.62
CA ALA A 326 1.66 27.56 8.90
C ALA A 326 1.04 28.47 7.83
N LYS A 327 0.63 29.68 8.23
CA LYS A 327 0.32 30.72 7.26
C LYS A 327 1.62 31.19 6.57
N ARG A 328 1.50 31.76 5.39
CA ARG A 328 2.62 32.37 4.68
C ARG A 328 3.30 33.41 5.56
N GLY A 329 4.63 33.33 5.68
CA GLY A 329 5.42 34.27 6.51
C GLY A 329 5.26 34.10 8.01
N GLU A 330 4.46 33.14 8.48
CA GLU A 330 4.29 32.86 9.89
C GLU A 330 5.58 32.31 10.50
N LYS A 331 6.05 32.98 11.55
CA LYS A 331 7.19 32.57 12.36
C LYS A 331 6.76 31.63 13.49
N GLY A 332 7.69 30.91 14.09
CA GLY A 332 7.41 30.00 15.21
C GLY A 332 7.22 28.55 14.79
N SER A 333 6.64 27.72 15.65
CA SER A 333 6.60 26.25 15.47
C SER A 333 5.42 25.73 14.65
N ARG A 334 4.44 26.57 14.31
CA ARG A 334 3.26 26.12 13.55
C ARG A 334 3.69 25.57 12.18
N GLY A 335 3.09 24.46 11.78
CA GLY A 335 3.39 23.78 10.54
C GLY A 335 4.75 23.07 10.50
N VAL A 336 5.52 23.09 11.59
CA VAL A 336 6.84 22.45 11.67
C VAL A 336 6.71 20.98 12.01
N TYR A 337 7.39 20.12 11.24
CA TYR A 337 7.32 18.66 11.37
C TYR A 337 8.71 18.03 11.32
N PRO A 338 8.87 16.86 11.99
CA PRO A 338 10.10 16.10 11.91
C PRO A 338 10.37 15.60 10.50
N LYS A 339 11.61 15.33 10.20
CA LYS A 339 12.07 14.80 8.92
C LYS A 339 11.46 13.44 8.55
N ASP A 340 11.10 12.64 9.55
CA ASP A 340 10.48 11.32 9.39
C ASP A 340 8.93 11.37 9.37
N PHE A 341 8.30 12.53 9.61
CA PHE A 341 6.87 12.68 9.44
C PHE A 341 6.52 12.68 7.94
N VAL A 342 5.71 11.74 7.51
CA VAL A 342 5.34 11.58 6.08
C VAL A 342 4.20 12.53 5.72
N PHE A 343 4.48 13.52 4.90
CA PHE A 343 3.49 14.47 4.40
C PHE A 343 3.28 14.36 2.89
N LYS A 344 2.18 13.75 2.48
CA LYS A 344 1.72 13.68 1.09
C LYS A 344 0.56 14.66 0.80
N GLY A 345 0.15 15.42 1.81
CA GLY A 345 -1.01 16.30 1.87
C GLY A 345 -1.94 15.91 3.02
N TRP A 346 -2.80 16.80 3.46
CA TRP A 346 -3.79 16.51 4.52
C TRP A 346 -5.02 15.79 3.99
N HIS A 347 -5.38 16.06 2.74
CA HIS A 347 -6.54 15.52 2.04
C HIS A 347 -6.26 15.41 0.52
N PRO A 348 -7.07 14.68 -0.26
CA PRO A 348 -6.95 14.71 -1.72
C PRO A 348 -7.04 16.13 -2.28
N GLN A 349 -6.22 16.45 -3.27
CA GLN A 349 -6.06 17.80 -3.84
C GLN A 349 -5.53 18.86 -2.86
N CYS A 350 -4.92 18.48 -1.74
CA CYS A 350 -4.28 19.42 -0.84
C CYS A 350 -3.23 20.26 -1.58
N ARG A 351 -3.31 21.58 -1.40
CA ARG A 351 -2.43 22.57 -2.08
C ARG A 351 -1.31 23.10 -1.20
N CYS A 352 -1.26 22.72 0.10
CA CYS A 352 -0.16 23.09 0.98
C CYS A 352 1.17 22.65 0.38
N TYR A 353 2.21 23.43 0.58
CA TYR A 353 3.57 23.09 0.13
C TYR A 353 4.51 22.94 1.31
N VAL A 354 5.67 22.39 1.07
CA VAL A 354 6.68 22.09 2.10
C VAL A 354 7.95 22.88 1.84
N VAL A 355 8.58 23.32 2.94
CA VAL A 355 9.85 24.04 2.91
C VAL A 355 10.79 23.34 3.89
N PRO A 356 11.98 22.89 3.48
CA PRO A 356 12.93 22.25 4.39
C PRO A 356 13.45 23.27 5.42
N ILE A 357 13.71 22.81 6.63
CA ILE A 357 14.36 23.57 7.70
C ILE A 357 15.79 23.06 7.78
N LEU A 358 16.75 23.95 7.68
CA LEU A 358 18.16 23.64 7.67
C LEU A 358 18.76 23.78 9.07
N ALA A 359 19.83 23.04 9.36
CA ALA A 359 20.66 23.20 10.54
C ALA A 359 21.21 24.62 10.61
N ASP A 360 21.53 25.08 11.82
CA ASP A 360 22.17 26.37 11.99
C ASP A 360 23.59 26.39 11.40
N GLU A 361 24.17 27.58 11.25
CA GLU A 361 25.46 27.78 10.57
C GLU A 361 26.59 26.99 11.26
N LYS A 362 26.61 26.96 12.59
CA LYS A 362 27.67 26.27 13.35
C LYS A 362 27.57 24.75 13.23
N GLU A 363 26.35 24.22 13.20
CA GLU A 363 26.10 22.80 13.00
C GLU A 363 26.37 22.42 11.53
N PHE A 364 26.03 23.29 10.60
CA PHE A 364 26.30 23.12 9.17
C PHE A 364 27.80 23.04 8.88
N ASP A 365 28.62 23.96 9.47
CA ASP A 365 30.07 23.93 9.32
C ASP A 365 30.67 22.60 9.80
N LYS A 366 30.23 22.07 10.94
CA LYS A 366 30.64 20.76 11.46
C LYS A 366 30.24 19.59 10.54
N ILE A 367 29.02 19.64 10.00
CA ILE A 367 28.56 18.63 9.03
C ILE A 367 29.44 18.67 7.78
N GLN A 368 29.76 19.87 7.29
CA GLN A 368 30.60 20.03 6.10
C GLN A 368 32.05 19.56 6.36
N GLU A 369 32.62 19.90 7.53
CA GLU A 369 33.97 19.45 7.92
C GLU A 369 34.05 17.92 8.01
N ALA A 370 33.05 17.28 8.64
CA ALA A 370 32.98 15.82 8.74
C ALA A 370 32.84 15.16 7.34
N ILE A 371 32.08 15.76 6.43
CA ILE A 371 31.96 15.27 5.04
C ILE A 371 33.29 15.33 4.29
N LEU A 372 34.01 16.44 4.42
CA LEU A 372 35.30 16.66 3.72
C LEU A 372 36.42 15.79 4.26
N ASN A 373 36.33 15.38 5.53
CA ASN A 373 37.32 14.56 6.20
C ASN A 373 36.96 13.06 6.18
N ASP A 374 35.85 12.66 5.51
CA ASP A 374 35.29 11.29 5.56
C ASP A 374 35.02 10.80 7.00
N GLU A 375 34.67 11.72 7.91
CA GLU A 375 34.36 11.41 9.30
C GLU A 375 32.86 11.11 9.49
N PRO A 376 32.45 10.41 10.57
CA PRO A 376 31.06 10.23 10.91
C PRO A 376 30.35 11.57 11.12
N ILE A 377 29.27 11.81 10.37
CA ILE A 377 28.56 13.08 10.42
C ILE A 377 27.83 13.21 11.73
N PRO A 378 28.06 14.30 12.50
CA PRO A 378 27.39 14.52 13.77
C PRO A 378 25.90 14.78 13.56
N GLU A 379 25.07 14.17 14.39
CA GLU A 379 23.62 14.50 14.41
C GLU A 379 23.45 15.94 14.92
N SER A 380 22.70 16.76 14.16
CA SER A 380 22.38 18.12 14.58
C SER A 380 21.61 18.12 15.91
N LYS A 381 21.99 18.97 16.86
CA LYS A 381 21.26 19.15 18.12
C LYS A 381 19.90 19.80 17.92
N SER A 382 19.75 20.54 16.83
CA SER A 382 18.53 21.25 16.42
C SER A 382 17.54 20.37 15.67
N VAL A 383 17.79 19.05 15.53
CA VAL A 383 16.87 18.11 14.86
C VAL A 383 15.48 18.17 15.47
N ILE A 384 14.48 18.39 14.63
CA ILE A 384 13.08 18.39 15.02
C ILE A 384 12.64 16.93 15.19
N ARG A 385 12.36 16.52 16.42
CA ARG A 385 12.04 15.13 16.79
C ARG A 385 10.55 14.86 16.88
N GLU A 386 9.75 15.90 17.13
CA GLU A 386 8.31 15.80 17.35
C GLU A 386 7.55 16.81 16.49
N PRO A 387 6.33 16.49 16.03
CA PRO A 387 5.45 17.46 15.40
C PRO A 387 5.15 18.62 16.36
N ASN A 388 4.90 19.78 15.79
CA ASN A 388 4.63 21.00 16.55
C ASN A 388 3.43 20.85 17.52
N LYS A 389 3.35 21.71 18.53
CA LYS A 389 2.31 21.69 19.56
C LYS A 389 0.90 21.81 18.97
N TYR A 390 0.71 22.61 17.91
CA TYR A 390 -0.59 22.76 17.25
C TYR A 390 -1.09 21.43 16.67
N PHE A 391 -0.21 20.63 16.07
CA PHE A 391 -0.54 19.28 15.61
C PHE A 391 -0.88 18.36 16.79
N GLN A 392 -0.09 18.39 17.87
CA GLN A 392 -0.30 17.53 19.02
C GLN A 392 -1.64 17.85 19.71
N ASP A 393 -1.97 19.13 19.89
CA ASP A 393 -3.22 19.58 20.50
C ASP A 393 -4.42 19.23 19.59
N TRP A 394 -4.30 19.48 18.30
CA TRP A 394 -5.31 19.10 17.32
C TRP A 394 -5.54 17.59 17.33
N TRP A 395 -4.46 16.80 17.33
CA TRP A 395 -4.54 15.34 17.36
C TRP A 395 -5.23 14.84 18.63
N LYS A 396 -4.85 15.37 19.78
CA LYS A 396 -5.48 15.03 21.07
C LYS A 396 -6.99 15.28 21.04
N SER A 397 -7.42 16.41 20.49
CA SER A 397 -8.85 16.80 20.40
C SER A 397 -9.63 15.99 19.34
N ASN A 398 -9.00 15.57 18.26
CA ASN A 398 -9.68 14.94 17.12
C ASN A 398 -9.45 13.43 17.02
N LYS A 399 -8.58 12.84 17.83
CA LYS A 399 -8.19 11.43 17.78
C LYS A 399 -9.38 10.48 17.79
N LYS A 400 -10.37 10.71 18.69
CA LYS A 400 -11.59 9.89 18.77
C LYS A 400 -12.37 9.94 17.45
N ARG A 401 -12.71 11.13 16.95
CA ARG A 401 -13.41 11.34 15.67
C ARG A 401 -12.70 10.69 14.49
N VAL A 402 -11.36 10.80 14.45
CA VAL A 402 -10.56 10.20 13.37
C VAL A 402 -10.53 8.67 13.48
N SER A 403 -10.46 8.12 14.70
CA SER A 403 -10.47 6.67 14.91
C SER A 403 -11.81 6.01 14.53
N GLU A 404 -12.91 6.73 14.65
CA GLU A 404 -14.28 6.29 14.32
C GLU A 404 -14.60 6.45 12.82
N ALA A 405 -13.73 7.10 12.04
CA ALA A 405 -13.94 7.27 10.61
C ALA A 405 -13.95 5.92 9.87
N GLN A 406 -14.78 5.77 8.83
CA GLN A 406 -14.85 4.54 8.01
C GLN A 406 -13.50 4.11 7.42
N SER A 407 -12.61 5.06 7.16
CA SER A 407 -11.22 4.81 6.82
C SER A 407 -10.34 5.91 7.41
N LEU A 408 -9.17 5.51 7.94
CA LEU A 408 -8.21 6.48 8.45
C LEU A 408 -7.62 7.31 7.30
N PRO A 409 -7.42 8.63 7.47
CA PRO A 409 -6.66 9.44 6.53
C PRO A 409 -5.26 8.86 6.30
N TYR A 410 -4.75 8.96 5.07
CA TYR A 410 -3.44 8.41 4.73
C TYR A 410 -2.30 8.98 5.58
N TRP A 411 -2.32 10.27 5.91
CA TRP A 411 -1.33 10.89 6.78
C TRP A 411 -1.34 10.32 8.21
N VAL A 412 -2.47 9.79 8.69
CA VAL A 412 -2.54 9.07 9.98
C VAL A 412 -1.85 7.71 9.88
N LYS A 413 -2.10 6.96 8.81
CA LYS A 413 -1.50 5.64 8.58
C LYS A 413 0.00 5.73 8.29
N ASP A 414 0.40 6.75 7.53
CA ASP A 414 1.80 6.98 7.17
C ASP A 414 2.66 7.43 8.39
N ASN A 415 2.02 7.88 9.48
CA ASN A 415 2.69 8.41 10.66
C ASN A 415 2.31 7.71 11.99
N PRO A 416 2.39 6.37 12.07
CA PRO A 416 1.96 5.64 13.27
C PRO A 416 2.75 6.03 14.53
N LYS A 417 3.98 6.50 14.39
CA LYS A 417 4.81 7.02 15.48
C LYS A 417 4.13 8.17 16.21
N TYR A 418 3.47 9.09 15.46
CA TYR A 418 2.88 10.32 15.99
C TYR A 418 1.36 10.24 16.19
N THR A 419 0.71 9.29 15.52
CA THR A 419 -0.75 9.18 15.44
C THR A 419 -1.27 7.85 15.98
N ARG A 420 -0.64 7.29 17.02
CA ARG A 420 -1.02 6.00 17.61
C ARG A 420 -2.53 5.94 17.88
N ILE A 421 -3.23 5.12 17.08
CA ILE A 421 -4.62 4.72 17.32
C ILE A 421 -4.62 3.23 17.66
N LYS A 422 -5.02 2.88 18.89
CA LYS A 422 -5.48 1.51 19.15
C LYS A 422 -6.87 1.40 18.54
N ARG A 423 -6.97 0.86 17.34
CA ARG A 423 -8.24 0.67 16.65
C ARG A 423 -8.58 -0.80 16.63
N GLU A 424 -9.66 -1.18 17.29
CA GLU A 424 -10.37 -2.39 16.94
C GLU A 424 -11.02 -2.19 15.56
N LYS A 425 -10.93 -3.19 14.70
CA LYS A 425 -11.62 -3.15 13.39
C LYS A 425 -13.10 -2.96 13.65
N THR A 426 -13.70 -1.94 13.05
CA THR A 426 -15.15 -1.71 13.18
C THR A 426 -15.91 -2.90 12.60
N ASP A 427 -17.11 -3.16 13.09
CA ASP A 427 -17.93 -4.27 12.59
C ASP A 427 -18.25 -4.11 11.10
N ILE A 428 -18.33 -2.88 10.61
CA ILE A 428 -18.42 -2.56 9.15
C ILE A 428 -17.14 -2.96 8.41
N GLU A 429 -15.96 -2.78 9.00
CA GLU A 429 -14.72 -3.25 8.39
C GLU A 429 -14.60 -4.76 8.43
N LYS A 430 -15.00 -5.39 9.52
CA LYS A 430 -15.11 -6.84 9.64
C LYS A 430 -16.13 -7.38 8.62
N GLN A 431 -17.31 -6.75 8.49
CA GLN A 431 -18.34 -7.08 7.51
C GLN A 431 -17.87 -6.82 6.08
N ASN A 432 -17.16 -5.72 5.80
CA ASN A 432 -16.61 -5.43 4.47
C ASN A 432 -15.46 -6.38 4.10
N ILE A 433 -14.65 -6.79 5.08
CA ILE A 433 -13.63 -7.83 4.89
C ILE A 433 -14.34 -9.17 4.62
N GLN A 434 -15.36 -9.49 5.39
CA GLN A 434 -16.17 -10.70 5.22
C GLN A 434 -16.96 -10.67 3.90
N LYS A 435 -17.56 -9.53 3.53
CA LYS A 435 -18.27 -9.36 2.26
C LYS A 435 -17.33 -9.49 1.05
N ARG A 436 -16.15 -8.88 1.09
CA ARG A 436 -15.11 -9.06 0.04
C ARG A 436 -14.60 -10.49 -0.01
N TRP A 437 -14.53 -11.14 1.14
CA TRP A 437 -14.18 -12.55 1.21
C TRP A 437 -15.28 -13.41 0.59
N ASN A 438 -16.56 -13.11 0.86
CA ASN A 438 -17.72 -13.78 0.29
C ASN A 438 -17.87 -13.47 -1.21
N GLU A 439 -17.71 -12.23 -1.67
CA GLU A 439 -17.73 -11.83 -3.09
C GLU A 439 -16.58 -12.47 -3.88
N ARG A 440 -15.41 -12.66 -3.25
CA ARG A 440 -14.31 -13.46 -3.82
C ARG A 440 -14.64 -14.95 -3.81
N LYS A 441 -15.36 -15.43 -2.81
CA LYS A 441 -15.85 -16.80 -2.74
C LYS A 441 -16.91 -17.06 -3.81
N GLU A 442 -17.87 -16.18 -4.00
CA GLU A 442 -18.92 -16.28 -5.03
C GLU A 442 -18.37 -16.17 -6.46
N LYS A 443 -17.38 -15.29 -6.72
CA LYS A 443 -16.64 -15.28 -7.99
C LYS A 443 -15.70 -16.47 -8.20
N ASN A 444 -15.40 -17.20 -7.14
CA ASN A 444 -14.58 -18.41 -7.14
C ASN A 444 -15.44 -19.69 -7.02
N GLU A 445 -16.76 -19.62 -7.11
CA GLU A 445 -17.63 -20.81 -7.08
C GLU A 445 -17.50 -21.70 -8.36
N GLU A 446 -16.82 -21.25 -9.40
CA GLU A 446 -16.08 -22.18 -10.28
C GLU A 446 -14.73 -22.50 -9.61
N GLY A 447 -14.76 -23.45 -8.68
CA GLY A 447 -13.74 -23.79 -7.71
C GLY A 447 -12.28 -23.64 -8.12
N LEU A 448 -11.54 -22.83 -7.33
CA LEU A 448 -10.08 -22.73 -7.41
C LEU A 448 -9.44 -24.11 -7.24
N LEU A 449 -10.05 -24.97 -6.43
CA LEU A 449 -9.63 -26.33 -6.15
C LEU A 449 -10.61 -27.34 -6.79
N LEU A 450 -10.05 -28.41 -7.32
CA LEU A 450 -10.83 -29.53 -7.83
C LEU A 450 -11.45 -30.32 -6.68
N LYS A 451 -12.62 -30.89 -6.90
CA LYS A 451 -13.26 -31.80 -5.93
C LYS A 451 -12.52 -33.11 -5.77
N GLU A 452 -11.67 -33.49 -6.72
CA GLU A 452 -10.83 -34.69 -6.68
C GLU A 452 -9.53 -34.49 -7.45
N TYR A 453 -8.41 -34.89 -6.85
CA TYR A 453 -7.07 -34.87 -7.44
C TYR A 453 -6.56 -36.31 -7.66
N LYS A 454 -6.28 -36.65 -8.91
CA LYS A 454 -5.75 -37.96 -9.33
C LYS A 454 -4.30 -37.90 -9.82
N THR A 455 -3.93 -36.79 -10.48
CA THR A 455 -2.62 -36.63 -11.10
C THR A 455 -1.85 -35.45 -10.52
N ASN A 456 -0.51 -35.45 -10.65
CA ASN A 456 0.35 -34.34 -10.26
C ASN A 456 0.04 -33.10 -11.11
N GLU A 457 -0.23 -33.30 -12.42
CA GLU A 457 -0.59 -32.22 -13.34
C GLU A 457 -1.83 -31.43 -12.88
N GLN A 458 -2.80 -32.09 -12.23
CA GLN A 458 -3.96 -31.39 -11.65
C GLN A 458 -3.54 -30.47 -10.51
N ILE A 459 -2.60 -30.89 -9.68
CA ILE A 459 -2.03 -30.03 -8.62
C ILE A 459 -1.27 -28.87 -9.27
N GLU A 460 -0.41 -29.13 -10.24
CA GLU A 460 0.37 -28.11 -10.97
C GLU A 460 -0.55 -27.05 -11.58
N LYS A 461 -1.59 -27.45 -12.32
CA LYS A 461 -2.56 -26.54 -12.93
C LYS A 461 -3.32 -25.70 -11.88
N THR A 462 -3.70 -26.33 -10.77
CA THR A 462 -4.37 -25.63 -9.67
C THR A 462 -3.45 -24.58 -9.04
N PHE A 463 -2.21 -24.93 -8.75
CA PHE A 463 -1.26 -24.01 -8.15
C PHE A 463 -0.80 -22.91 -9.09
N ALA A 464 -0.72 -23.17 -10.41
CA ALA A 464 -0.51 -22.12 -11.42
C ALA A 464 -1.70 -21.12 -11.42
N LYS A 465 -2.95 -21.60 -11.31
CA LYS A 465 -4.14 -20.76 -11.17
C LYS A 465 -4.12 -19.97 -9.86
N ILE A 466 -3.74 -20.59 -8.73
CA ILE A 466 -3.59 -19.94 -7.43
C ILE A 466 -2.51 -18.84 -7.51
N ASN A 467 -1.34 -19.15 -8.06
CA ASN A 467 -0.24 -18.18 -8.21
C ASN A 467 -0.68 -16.95 -9.03
N LYS A 468 -1.40 -17.17 -10.14
CA LYS A 468 -1.96 -16.10 -10.96
C LYS A 468 -3.04 -15.29 -10.24
N THR A 469 -3.91 -15.94 -9.47
CA THR A 469 -5.00 -15.29 -8.72
C THR A 469 -4.46 -14.41 -7.59
N PHE A 470 -3.35 -14.80 -6.97
CA PHE A 470 -2.72 -14.10 -5.86
C PHE A 470 -1.45 -13.34 -6.25
N SER A 471 -1.12 -13.23 -7.54
CA SER A 471 0.06 -12.52 -8.04
C SER A 471 0.10 -11.03 -7.69
N ASP A 472 -1.05 -10.43 -7.41
CA ASP A 472 -1.18 -9.03 -6.97
C ASP A 472 -0.97 -8.84 -5.46
N THR A 473 -0.83 -9.91 -4.70
CA THR A 473 -0.47 -9.87 -3.28
C THR A 473 1.05 -10.05 -3.14
N GLU A 474 1.66 -9.55 -2.06
CA GLU A 474 3.11 -9.57 -1.78
C GLU A 474 3.81 -10.94 -1.90
N SER A 475 3.14 -11.97 -2.39
CA SER A 475 3.63 -13.32 -2.43
C SER A 475 3.22 -14.08 -3.68
N LYS A 476 4.00 -13.95 -4.74
CA LYS A 476 4.11 -15.06 -5.68
C LYS A 476 4.60 -16.28 -4.91
N TRP A 477 4.02 -17.43 -5.19
CA TRP A 477 4.46 -18.68 -4.58
C TRP A 477 5.57 -19.35 -5.38
N PHE A 478 5.73 -18.99 -6.65
CA PHE A 478 6.72 -19.55 -7.55
C PHE A 478 7.44 -18.41 -8.29
N GLU A 479 8.68 -18.15 -7.96
CA GLU A 479 9.54 -17.17 -8.64
C GLU A 479 10.36 -17.82 -9.76
N ASN A 480 10.60 -19.13 -9.67
CA ASN A 480 11.41 -19.89 -10.62
C ASN A 480 10.55 -20.68 -11.62
N GLY A 481 9.39 -20.12 -12.01
CA GLY A 481 8.42 -20.74 -12.91
C GLY A 481 7.19 -21.30 -12.19
N ASP A 482 6.28 -21.92 -12.95
CA ASP A 482 5.13 -22.62 -12.38
C ASP A 482 5.54 -23.87 -11.61
N LEU A 483 4.71 -24.29 -10.65
CA LEU A 483 4.93 -25.54 -9.92
C LEU A 483 5.12 -26.71 -10.88
N LYS A 484 6.21 -27.43 -10.69
CA LYS A 484 6.47 -28.77 -11.26
C LYS A 484 6.66 -29.74 -10.11
N LEU A 485 5.83 -30.78 -10.05
CA LEU A 485 5.79 -31.74 -8.96
C LEU A 485 6.13 -33.13 -9.47
N ASP A 486 7.15 -33.74 -8.88
CA ASP A 486 7.60 -35.11 -9.23
C ASP A 486 7.94 -35.93 -7.98
N VAL A 487 8.32 -37.18 -8.17
CA VAL A 487 8.58 -38.11 -7.09
C VAL A 487 10.02 -37.97 -6.59
N GLU A 488 10.19 -37.83 -5.27
CA GLU A 488 11.49 -37.91 -4.59
C GLU A 488 11.90 -39.37 -4.44
N THR A 489 13.04 -39.71 -5.02
CA THR A 489 13.60 -41.08 -4.98
C THR A 489 14.65 -41.28 -3.90
N ASN A 490 15.20 -40.19 -3.34
CA ASN A 490 16.17 -40.29 -2.26
C ASN A 490 15.48 -40.73 -0.94
N PRO A 491 15.90 -41.86 -0.33
CA PRO A 491 15.24 -42.38 0.87
C PRO A 491 15.34 -41.45 2.08
N HIS A 492 16.33 -40.56 2.10
CA HIS A 492 16.62 -39.66 3.23
C HIS A 492 15.78 -38.39 3.22
N TYR A 493 15.13 -38.02 2.09
CA TYR A 493 14.34 -36.82 1.98
C TYR A 493 12.85 -37.14 1.86
N ASN A 494 12.02 -36.38 2.55
CA ASN A 494 10.56 -36.43 2.38
C ASN A 494 10.06 -35.50 1.27
N GLY A 495 10.84 -34.47 0.98
CA GLY A 495 10.69 -33.53 -0.12
C GLY A 495 12.01 -32.84 -0.38
N SER A 496 12.16 -32.25 -1.56
CA SER A 496 13.27 -31.40 -1.96
C SER A 496 12.87 -30.44 -3.07
N THR A 497 13.50 -29.28 -3.11
CA THR A 497 13.32 -28.31 -4.18
C THR A 497 14.61 -28.19 -4.99
N LEU A 498 14.52 -28.48 -6.28
CA LEU A 498 15.67 -28.44 -7.18
C LEU A 498 16.05 -27.02 -7.57
N LEU A 499 17.26 -26.83 -8.13
CA LEU A 499 17.77 -25.53 -8.59
C LEU A 499 16.87 -24.82 -9.61
N ASN A 500 16.12 -25.56 -10.40
CA ASN A 500 15.18 -25.05 -11.40
C ASN A 500 13.76 -24.82 -10.83
N GLY A 501 13.57 -24.87 -9.53
CA GLY A 501 12.30 -24.69 -8.86
C GLY A 501 11.35 -25.90 -8.90
N LYS A 502 11.76 -27.05 -9.48
CA LYS A 502 10.98 -28.29 -9.45
C LYS A 502 10.95 -28.86 -8.04
N ILE A 503 9.75 -29.19 -7.54
CA ILE A 503 9.53 -29.78 -6.23
C ILE A 503 9.42 -31.31 -6.38
N LEU A 504 10.17 -32.02 -5.55
CA LEU A 504 10.08 -33.46 -5.43
C LEU A 504 9.49 -33.80 -4.05
N LEU A 505 8.54 -34.73 -4.02
CA LEU A 505 7.97 -35.28 -2.77
C LEU A 505 7.93 -36.81 -2.87
N LYS A 506 8.08 -37.51 -1.76
CA LYS A 506 7.83 -38.96 -1.72
C LYS A 506 6.41 -39.26 -2.23
N GLN A 507 6.23 -40.40 -2.91
CA GLN A 507 4.96 -40.78 -3.51
C GLN A 507 3.82 -40.80 -2.49
N ASP A 508 4.04 -41.34 -1.30
CA ASP A 508 3.03 -41.37 -0.23
C ASP A 508 2.60 -39.96 0.21
N ARG A 509 3.52 -38.98 0.18
CA ARG A 509 3.22 -37.58 0.49
C ARG A 509 2.45 -36.90 -0.62
N ILE A 510 2.78 -37.17 -1.88
CA ILE A 510 2.00 -36.70 -3.01
C ILE A 510 0.55 -37.18 -2.93
N ASP A 511 0.35 -38.42 -2.56
CA ASP A 511 -1.00 -39.00 -2.44
C ASP A 511 -1.78 -38.40 -1.26
N LYS A 512 -1.09 -38.12 -0.13
CA LYS A 512 -1.69 -37.40 1.01
C LYS A 512 -2.02 -35.96 0.65
N VAL A 513 -1.17 -35.26 -0.10
CA VAL A 513 -1.45 -33.90 -0.60
C VAL A 513 -2.65 -33.92 -1.54
N LYS A 514 -2.77 -34.87 -2.49
CA LYS A 514 -3.96 -35.03 -3.34
C LYS A 514 -5.22 -35.25 -2.54
N SER A 515 -5.16 -36.10 -1.50
CA SER A 515 -6.28 -36.36 -0.60
C SER A 515 -6.70 -35.11 0.17
N ALA A 516 -5.75 -34.40 0.79
CA ALA A 516 -5.99 -33.17 1.52
C ALA A 516 -6.63 -32.09 0.63
N LEU A 517 -6.04 -31.82 -0.55
CA LEU A 517 -6.57 -30.86 -1.52
C LEU A 517 -7.99 -31.23 -2.00
N SER A 518 -8.27 -32.54 -2.21
CA SER A 518 -9.61 -33.01 -2.55
C SER A 518 -10.63 -32.76 -1.42
N LYS A 519 -10.23 -32.95 -0.16
CA LYS A 519 -11.07 -32.63 1.00
C LYS A 519 -11.34 -31.13 1.10
N ILE A 520 -10.33 -30.29 0.87
CA ILE A 520 -10.50 -28.82 0.84
C ILE A 520 -11.44 -28.42 -0.31
N GLY A 521 -11.25 -28.96 -1.52
CA GLY A 521 -12.08 -28.66 -2.67
C GLY A 521 -13.54 -29.12 -2.54
N LYS A 522 -13.82 -30.08 -1.65
CA LYS A 522 -15.17 -30.50 -1.23
C LYS A 522 -15.73 -29.71 -0.04
N GLY A 523 -14.99 -28.70 0.46
CA GLY A 523 -15.37 -27.96 1.68
C GLY A 523 -15.26 -28.75 2.99
N LYS A 524 -14.59 -29.92 2.98
CA LYS A 524 -14.44 -30.85 4.12
C LYS A 524 -13.02 -30.79 4.72
N TRP A 525 -12.43 -29.60 4.79
CA TRP A 525 -11.07 -29.40 5.29
C TRP A 525 -10.88 -29.85 6.75
N GLN A 526 -11.96 -29.87 7.57
CA GLN A 526 -11.93 -30.37 8.93
C GLN A 526 -11.62 -31.88 9.02
N ASN A 527 -11.80 -32.61 7.92
CA ASN A 527 -11.56 -34.05 7.82
C ASN A 527 -10.14 -34.39 7.35
N ILE A 528 -9.25 -33.38 7.23
CA ILE A 528 -7.83 -33.60 6.95
C ILE A 528 -7.23 -34.37 8.12
N THR A 529 -6.56 -35.48 7.82
CA THR A 529 -5.90 -36.29 8.84
C THR A 529 -4.57 -35.68 9.27
N ASP A 530 -4.04 -36.13 10.39
CA ASP A 530 -2.76 -35.69 10.91
C ASP A 530 -1.61 -35.93 9.91
N ASP A 531 -1.60 -37.09 9.24
CA ASP A 531 -0.59 -37.41 8.21
C ASP A 531 -0.74 -36.58 6.92
N GLU A 532 -1.97 -36.26 6.53
CA GLU A 532 -2.23 -35.36 5.41
C GLU A 532 -1.79 -33.93 5.74
N ALA A 533 -2.00 -33.46 6.97
CA ALA A 533 -1.54 -32.15 7.42
C ALA A 533 0.00 -32.07 7.48
N ASP A 534 0.67 -33.14 7.90
CA ASP A 534 2.15 -33.24 7.86
C ASP A 534 2.68 -33.20 6.41
N ALA A 535 2.00 -33.92 5.49
CA ALA A 535 2.35 -33.88 4.08
C ALA A 535 2.12 -32.48 3.46
N MET A 536 1.02 -31.81 3.81
CA MET A 536 0.74 -30.43 3.38
C MET A 536 1.75 -29.42 3.94
N ALA A 537 2.18 -29.59 5.19
CA ALA A 537 3.22 -28.76 5.78
C ALA A 537 4.58 -28.99 5.10
N THR A 538 4.91 -30.26 4.71
CA THR A 538 6.09 -30.55 3.90
C THR A 538 6.00 -29.88 2.53
N PHE A 539 4.85 -29.97 1.88
CA PHE A 539 4.63 -29.35 0.58
C PHE A 539 4.76 -27.82 0.65
N TRP A 540 4.25 -27.19 1.72
CA TRP A 540 4.41 -25.75 1.93
C TRP A 540 5.87 -25.36 2.21
N HIS A 541 6.64 -26.19 2.89
CA HIS A 541 8.07 -26.01 3.08
C HIS A 541 8.82 -25.93 1.74
N GLU A 542 8.53 -26.88 0.84
CA GLU A 542 9.15 -26.92 -0.50
C GLU A 542 8.70 -25.73 -1.37
N ILE A 543 7.43 -25.35 -1.32
CA ILE A 543 6.93 -24.13 -2.00
C ILE A 543 7.65 -22.89 -1.44
N THR A 544 7.95 -22.84 -0.15
CA THR A 544 8.67 -21.72 0.48
C THR A 544 10.09 -21.60 -0.07
N HIS A 545 10.79 -22.69 -0.35
CA HIS A 545 12.07 -22.68 -1.07
C HIS A 545 11.95 -22.08 -2.48
N ASN A 546 10.91 -22.42 -3.22
CA ASN A 546 10.72 -21.94 -4.59
C ASN A 546 10.47 -20.42 -4.67
N ARG A 547 10.15 -19.77 -3.56
CA ARG A 547 9.85 -18.33 -3.48
C ARG A 547 11.10 -17.44 -3.47
N ASN A 548 12.30 -17.98 -3.42
CA ASN A 548 13.54 -17.21 -3.45
C ASN A 548 13.79 -16.63 -4.85
N LYS A 549 13.90 -15.30 -4.96
CA LYS A 549 14.07 -14.57 -6.22
C LYS A 549 15.46 -14.69 -6.83
N GLN A 550 16.46 -15.06 -6.03
CA GLN A 550 17.84 -15.19 -6.49
C GLN A 550 18.13 -16.58 -7.08
N GLY A 551 17.16 -17.49 -6.98
CA GLY A 551 17.34 -18.90 -7.36
C GLY A 551 18.21 -19.67 -6.39
N ASN A 552 18.30 -20.98 -6.62
CA ASN A 552 19.12 -21.87 -5.82
C ASN A 552 20.59 -21.82 -6.26
N MET A 553 21.49 -21.82 -5.29
CA MET A 553 22.94 -21.83 -5.50
C MET A 553 23.57 -22.99 -4.74
N ALA A 554 24.75 -23.44 -5.17
CA ALA A 554 25.55 -24.39 -4.39
C ALA A 554 25.91 -23.77 -3.02
N LEU A 555 25.57 -24.48 -1.95
CA LEU A 555 25.76 -24.03 -0.57
C LEU A 555 26.76 -24.91 0.14
N THR A 556 27.54 -24.32 1.03
CA THR A 556 28.28 -25.11 2.03
C THR A 556 27.30 -25.74 3.02
N THR A 557 27.71 -26.81 3.70
CA THR A 557 26.88 -27.47 4.73
C THR A 557 26.36 -26.49 5.79
N ILE A 558 27.19 -25.54 6.19
CA ILE A 558 26.80 -24.51 7.18
C ILE A 558 25.75 -23.56 6.59
N GLN A 559 25.95 -23.09 5.39
CA GLN A 559 24.99 -22.20 4.69
C GLN A 559 23.65 -22.91 4.46
N SER A 560 23.69 -24.20 4.05
CA SER A 560 22.49 -25.01 3.89
C SER A 560 21.68 -25.10 5.19
N ARG A 561 22.34 -25.33 6.33
CA ARG A 561 21.64 -25.41 7.64
C ARG A 561 20.99 -24.08 8.06
N TYR A 562 21.61 -22.93 7.79
CA TYR A 562 20.99 -21.64 8.06
C TYR A 562 19.85 -21.33 7.08
N MET A 563 19.99 -21.72 5.84
CA MET A 563 18.93 -21.60 4.85
C MET A 563 17.72 -22.45 5.28
N GLU A 564 17.93 -23.70 5.67
CA GLU A 564 16.86 -24.58 6.18
C GLU A 564 16.20 -24.05 7.46
N LEU A 565 16.99 -23.49 8.38
CA LEU A 565 16.44 -22.83 9.57
C LEU A 565 15.52 -21.65 9.19
N ALA A 566 15.97 -20.79 8.28
CA ALA A 566 15.18 -19.66 7.84
C ALA A 566 13.92 -20.12 7.09
N ASN A 567 14.05 -21.09 6.17
CA ASN A 567 12.95 -21.61 5.38
C ASN A 567 11.87 -22.29 6.23
N GLU A 568 12.28 -23.19 7.12
CA GLU A 568 11.35 -23.89 8.01
C GLU A 568 10.68 -22.93 9.00
N TYR A 569 11.41 -21.93 9.54
CA TYR A 569 10.85 -20.90 10.40
C TYR A 569 9.77 -20.11 9.68
N VAL A 570 10.03 -19.65 8.45
CA VAL A 570 9.04 -18.93 7.64
C VAL A 570 7.88 -19.83 7.25
N ALA A 571 8.13 -21.07 6.81
CA ALA A 571 7.08 -22.00 6.41
C ALA A 571 6.10 -22.28 7.55
N ARG A 572 6.58 -22.50 8.78
CA ARG A 572 5.70 -22.74 9.94
C ARG A 572 4.85 -21.52 10.28
N ASN A 573 5.46 -20.35 10.33
CA ASN A 573 4.76 -19.13 10.71
C ASN A 573 3.80 -18.62 9.61
N THR A 574 3.95 -19.10 8.36
CA THR A 574 3.04 -18.78 7.23
C THR A 574 2.08 -19.92 6.85
N LEU A 575 2.12 -21.05 7.52
CA LEU A 575 1.23 -22.19 7.28
C LEU A 575 -0.27 -21.82 7.41
N PRO A 576 -0.70 -20.98 8.36
CA PRO A 576 -2.09 -20.51 8.40
C PRO A 576 -2.49 -19.69 7.16
N GLU A 577 -1.57 -18.90 6.61
CA GLU A 577 -1.81 -18.16 5.36
C GLU A 577 -2.00 -19.11 4.18
N PHE A 578 -1.20 -20.17 4.10
CA PHE A 578 -1.31 -21.19 3.08
C PHE A 578 -2.71 -21.84 3.09
N TYR A 579 -3.14 -22.37 4.23
CA TYR A 579 -4.47 -22.99 4.33
C TYR A 579 -5.62 -22.01 4.05
N ARG A 580 -5.49 -20.79 4.52
CA ARG A 580 -6.47 -19.73 4.25
C ARG A 580 -6.60 -19.43 2.75
N LYS A 581 -5.49 -19.41 2.01
CA LYS A 581 -5.48 -19.20 0.55
C LYS A 581 -6.09 -20.39 -0.20
N LEU A 582 -6.01 -21.57 0.37
CA LEU A 582 -6.71 -22.75 -0.16
C LEU A 582 -8.21 -22.78 0.19
N GLY A 583 -8.71 -21.85 1.01
CA GLY A 583 -10.13 -21.75 1.37
C GLY A 583 -10.51 -22.37 2.72
N CYS A 584 -9.52 -22.77 3.52
CA CYS A 584 -9.78 -23.25 4.88
C CYS A 584 -10.06 -22.06 5.82
N GLN A 585 -11.02 -22.20 6.71
CA GLN A 585 -11.37 -21.18 7.73
C GLN A 585 -10.38 -21.18 8.90
N ALA A 586 -9.76 -22.31 9.18
CA ALA A 586 -8.72 -22.47 10.19
C ALA A 586 -7.62 -23.40 9.67
N THR A 587 -6.47 -23.40 10.36
CA THR A 587 -5.36 -24.33 10.06
C THR A 587 -5.69 -25.71 10.60
N PRO A 588 -5.83 -26.74 9.74
CA PRO A 588 -5.93 -28.11 10.22
C PRO A 588 -4.68 -28.49 10.99
N HIS A 589 -4.84 -29.18 12.12
CA HIS A 589 -3.71 -29.66 12.93
C HIS A 589 -2.65 -28.59 13.23
N PRO A 590 -3.00 -27.52 13.99
CA PRO A 590 -2.14 -26.36 14.23
C PRO A 590 -0.83 -26.68 14.96
N GLN A 591 -0.69 -27.88 15.53
CA GLN A 591 0.57 -28.38 16.11
C GLN A 591 1.74 -28.33 15.10
N TYR A 592 1.45 -28.43 13.79
CA TYR A 592 2.49 -28.37 12.73
C TYR A 592 3.07 -26.96 12.52
N MET A 593 2.55 -25.96 13.15
CA MET A 593 3.20 -24.65 13.27
C MET A 593 4.43 -24.69 14.22
N LYS A 594 4.45 -25.64 15.16
CA LYS A 594 5.52 -25.79 16.16
C LYS A 594 6.35 -27.04 15.96
N TYR A 595 5.73 -28.14 15.54
CA TYR A 595 6.38 -29.43 15.40
C TYR A 595 5.91 -30.14 14.13
N ARG A 596 6.83 -30.73 13.38
CA ARG A 596 6.54 -31.57 12.20
C ARG A 596 7.12 -32.96 12.41
N LYS A 597 6.33 -34.00 12.21
CA LYS A 597 6.75 -35.40 12.36
C LYS A 597 7.92 -35.74 11.42
N SER A 598 7.91 -35.19 10.23
CA SER A 598 8.74 -35.58 9.11
C SER A 598 9.95 -34.70 8.87
N THR A 599 10.28 -33.77 9.78
CA THR A 599 11.45 -32.89 9.58
C THR A 599 12.48 -33.01 10.70
N GLY A 600 13.76 -33.10 10.31
CA GLY A 600 14.90 -33.00 11.21
C GLY A 600 15.20 -31.59 11.72
N TYR A 601 14.51 -30.57 11.22
CA TYR A 601 14.78 -29.16 11.56
C TYR A 601 14.07 -28.67 12.82
N ASN A 602 13.23 -29.50 13.46
CA ASN A 602 12.47 -29.13 14.66
C ASN A 602 13.32 -28.47 15.74
N ARG A 603 14.47 -29.09 16.07
CA ARG A 603 15.36 -28.55 17.11
C ARG A 603 15.86 -27.16 16.77
N MET A 604 16.27 -26.93 15.51
CA MET A 604 16.84 -25.65 15.09
C MET A 604 15.78 -24.53 15.19
N VAL A 605 14.59 -24.79 14.66
CA VAL A 605 13.48 -23.80 14.66
C VAL A 605 12.98 -23.57 16.06
N ASN A 606 12.77 -24.63 16.85
CA ASN A 606 12.32 -24.51 18.24
C ASN A 606 13.31 -23.72 19.11
N ASN A 607 14.62 -23.87 18.86
CA ASN A 607 15.64 -23.07 19.52
C ASN A 607 15.56 -21.57 19.12
N TYR A 608 15.31 -21.29 17.84
CA TYR A 608 15.16 -19.91 17.36
C TYR A 608 13.89 -19.26 17.92
N ASP A 609 12.77 -19.98 17.90
CA ASP A 609 11.51 -19.56 18.54
C ASP A 609 11.67 -19.37 20.05
N PHE A 610 12.44 -20.26 20.72
CA PHE A 610 12.74 -20.11 22.14
C PHE A 610 13.48 -18.79 22.44
N VAL A 611 14.47 -18.42 21.62
CA VAL A 611 15.17 -17.14 21.79
C VAL A 611 14.20 -15.96 21.66
N ILE A 612 13.31 -15.98 20.65
CA ILE A 612 12.31 -14.93 20.43
C ILE A 612 11.39 -14.82 21.67
N GLN A 613 10.84 -15.92 22.12
CA GLN A 613 9.93 -15.95 23.27
C GLN A 613 10.62 -15.61 24.60
N ARG A 614 11.80 -16.16 24.83
CA ARG A 614 12.56 -16.00 26.09
C ARG A 614 13.02 -14.56 26.30
N LEU A 615 13.33 -13.87 25.21
CA LEU A 615 13.76 -12.47 25.23
C LEU A 615 12.60 -11.47 24.96
N GLY A 616 11.38 -11.94 24.81
CA GLY A 616 10.21 -11.11 24.56
C GLY A 616 10.31 -10.29 23.27
N LEU A 617 10.96 -10.84 22.23
CA LEU A 617 11.13 -10.14 20.96
C LEU A 617 9.79 -10.00 20.21
N ASP A 618 9.69 -8.96 19.38
CA ASP A 618 8.57 -8.77 18.47
C ASP A 618 8.60 -9.85 17.37
N ALA A 619 7.75 -10.86 17.51
CA ALA A 619 7.70 -12.01 16.60
C ALA A 619 7.32 -11.61 15.17
N ASP A 620 6.43 -10.61 14.99
CA ASP A 620 5.99 -10.17 13.67
C ASP A 620 7.12 -9.46 12.92
N LYS A 621 7.90 -8.61 13.61
CA LYS A 621 9.07 -7.96 13.01
C LYS A 621 10.18 -8.96 12.71
N THR A 622 10.40 -9.91 13.62
CA THR A 622 11.37 -10.97 13.41
C THR A 622 11.02 -11.78 12.15
N LEU A 623 9.76 -12.23 12.05
CA LEU A 623 9.27 -12.96 10.87
C LEU A 623 9.38 -12.13 9.59
N ALA A 624 8.99 -10.86 9.63
CA ALA A 624 9.06 -9.99 8.46
C ALA A 624 10.50 -9.84 7.93
N ALA A 625 11.48 -9.66 8.82
CA ALA A 625 12.89 -9.51 8.44
C ALA A 625 13.50 -10.81 7.91
N VAL A 626 13.18 -11.96 8.52
CA VAL A 626 13.64 -13.26 8.03
C VAL A 626 13.01 -13.58 6.67
N LYS A 627 11.71 -13.35 6.51
CA LYS A 627 10.96 -13.53 5.27
C LYS A 627 11.50 -12.65 4.13
N GLU A 628 11.78 -11.37 4.42
CA GLU A 628 12.38 -10.45 3.45
C GLU A 628 13.74 -10.97 2.97
N SER A 629 14.60 -11.44 3.90
CA SER A 629 15.89 -12.01 3.55
C SER A 629 15.74 -13.32 2.77
N LEU A 630 14.87 -14.22 3.22
CA LEU A 630 14.70 -15.54 2.60
C LEU A 630 14.25 -15.43 1.14
N PHE A 631 13.36 -14.49 0.82
CA PHE A 631 12.80 -14.37 -0.53
C PHE A 631 13.59 -13.46 -1.47
N ASN A 632 14.32 -12.47 -0.94
CA ASN A 632 14.95 -11.43 -1.76
C ASN A 632 16.49 -11.45 -1.73
N LYS A 633 17.12 -12.27 -0.87
CA LYS A 633 18.59 -12.40 -0.78
C LYS A 633 19.03 -13.78 -1.17
N ALA A 634 20.27 -13.90 -1.66
CA ALA A 634 20.87 -15.20 -1.95
C ALA A 634 20.87 -16.11 -0.70
N TYR A 635 20.74 -17.40 -0.90
CA TYR A 635 20.73 -18.38 0.21
C TYR A 635 21.99 -18.36 1.06
N THR A 636 23.12 -17.93 0.51
CA THR A 636 24.36 -17.69 1.25
C THR A 636 24.25 -16.63 2.35
N HIS A 637 23.23 -15.76 2.30
CA HIS A 637 23.02 -14.64 3.24
C HIS A 637 21.99 -14.94 4.34
N GLN A 638 21.47 -16.17 4.44
CA GLN A 638 20.37 -16.46 5.37
C GLN A 638 20.78 -16.39 6.85
N GLN A 639 22.05 -16.66 7.17
CA GLN A 639 22.57 -16.39 8.52
C GLN A 639 22.45 -14.91 8.90
N THR A 640 22.76 -14.00 7.96
CA THR A 640 22.60 -12.56 8.16
C THR A 640 21.12 -12.16 8.26
N GLY A 641 20.24 -12.81 7.50
CA GLY A 641 18.80 -12.62 7.57
C GLY A 641 18.20 -13.00 8.92
N LEU A 642 18.58 -14.16 9.45
CA LEU A 642 18.21 -14.62 10.79
C LEU A 642 18.70 -13.66 11.88
N LYS A 643 19.97 -13.20 11.78
CA LYS A 643 20.51 -12.18 12.69
C LYS A 643 19.70 -10.88 12.62
N LYS A 644 19.37 -10.40 11.41
CA LYS A 644 18.54 -9.21 11.20
C LYS A 644 17.16 -9.40 11.84
N GLY A 645 16.57 -10.59 11.75
CA GLY A 645 15.32 -10.92 12.44
C GLY A 645 15.38 -10.66 13.94
N LEU A 646 16.43 -11.15 14.62
CA LEU A 646 16.61 -10.89 16.06
C LEU A 646 16.78 -9.40 16.36
N VAL A 647 17.53 -8.67 15.54
CA VAL A 647 17.76 -7.22 15.71
C VAL A 647 16.48 -6.43 15.52
N ASP A 648 15.74 -6.69 14.45
CA ASP A 648 14.47 -6.00 14.14
C ASP A 648 13.37 -6.37 15.17
N GLY A 649 13.43 -7.59 15.72
CA GLY A 649 12.62 -8.04 16.85
C GLY A 649 12.95 -7.34 18.17
N GLY A 650 14.08 -6.61 18.24
CA GLY A 650 14.44 -5.76 19.38
C GLY A 650 15.36 -6.40 20.40
N ILE A 651 16.20 -7.38 20.00
CA ILE A 651 17.15 -8.05 20.90
C ILE A 651 18.11 -7.05 21.57
N LYS A 652 18.22 -7.16 22.90
CA LYS A 652 19.13 -6.38 23.74
C LYS A 652 19.58 -7.19 24.93
N HIS A 653 20.69 -6.79 25.56
CA HIS A 653 21.06 -7.29 26.88
C HIS A 653 20.05 -6.87 27.94
N ALA A 654 20.08 -7.52 29.09
CA ALA A 654 19.18 -7.24 30.21
C ALA A 654 19.33 -5.80 30.76
N ASP A 655 20.50 -5.17 30.60
CA ASP A 655 20.77 -3.78 30.93
C ASP A 655 20.32 -2.78 29.85
N GLY A 656 19.70 -3.25 28.76
CA GLY A 656 19.24 -2.44 27.64
C GLY A 656 20.31 -2.12 26.58
N SER A 657 21.56 -2.53 26.78
CA SER A 657 22.64 -2.32 25.83
C SER A 657 22.44 -3.15 24.56
N LYS A 658 23.01 -2.71 23.42
CA LYS A 658 22.91 -3.41 22.13
C LYS A 658 23.73 -4.68 22.09
N ALA A 659 23.17 -5.75 21.58
CA ALA A 659 23.87 -7.00 21.30
C ALA A 659 24.96 -6.81 20.24
N LYS A 660 26.15 -7.38 20.46
CA LYS A 660 27.24 -7.40 19.48
C LYS A 660 26.99 -8.40 18.37
N ALA A 661 27.56 -8.16 17.20
CA ALA A 661 27.40 -9.05 16.05
C ALA A 661 27.90 -10.47 16.33
N SER A 662 29.01 -10.62 17.07
CA SER A 662 29.57 -11.93 17.48
C SER A 662 28.65 -12.70 18.40
N GLU A 663 27.96 -12.03 19.32
CA GLU A 663 27.00 -12.63 20.24
C GLU A 663 25.78 -13.17 19.51
N LEU A 664 25.27 -12.38 18.53
CA LEU A 664 24.16 -12.80 17.68
C LEU A 664 24.53 -14.02 16.82
N TYR A 665 25.74 -14.08 16.28
CA TYR A 665 26.23 -15.28 15.59
C TYR A 665 26.38 -16.46 16.55
N GLY A 666 26.81 -16.23 17.77
CA GLY A 666 26.89 -17.25 18.83
C GLY A 666 25.51 -17.83 19.17
N ILE A 667 24.47 -17.01 19.25
CA ILE A 667 23.07 -17.45 19.42
C ILE A 667 22.68 -18.35 18.24
N LEU A 668 22.84 -17.87 16.99
CA LEU A 668 22.44 -18.62 15.79
C LEU A 668 23.18 -19.95 15.64
N GLN A 669 24.46 -20.00 15.98
CA GLN A 669 25.22 -21.23 15.96
C GLN A 669 24.62 -22.25 16.92
N ARG A 670 24.26 -21.82 18.14
CA ARG A 670 23.67 -22.71 19.14
C ARG A 670 22.24 -23.12 18.76
N CYS A 671 21.46 -22.22 18.20
CA CYS A 671 20.16 -22.60 17.65
C CYS A 671 20.28 -23.73 16.63
N LYS A 672 21.31 -23.69 15.79
CA LYS A 672 21.55 -24.66 14.73
C LYS A 672 22.04 -26.02 15.26
N ASP A 673 22.95 -26.03 16.24
CA ASP A 673 23.72 -27.23 16.56
C ASP A 673 23.47 -27.79 17.98
N SER A 674 22.87 -27.02 18.90
CA SER A 674 22.87 -27.35 20.32
C SER A 674 21.48 -27.69 20.88
N SER A 675 21.42 -28.12 22.15
CA SER A 675 20.19 -28.27 22.91
C SER A 675 19.62 -26.91 23.32
N GLN A 676 18.33 -26.83 23.61
CA GLN A 676 17.69 -25.59 24.11
C GLN A 676 18.33 -25.11 25.41
N THR A 677 18.72 -26.01 26.32
CA THR A 677 19.46 -25.69 27.55
C THR A 677 20.77 -24.97 27.25
N THR A 678 21.52 -25.43 26.23
CA THR A 678 22.78 -24.78 25.81
C THR A 678 22.53 -23.38 25.27
N VAL A 679 21.42 -23.16 24.53
CA VAL A 679 21.01 -21.84 24.07
C VAL A 679 20.69 -20.93 25.26
N GLU A 680 19.93 -21.43 26.24
CA GLU A 680 19.57 -20.66 27.43
C GLU A 680 20.80 -20.27 28.26
N ASN A 681 21.73 -21.20 28.48
CA ASN A 681 22.98 -20.93 29.20
C ASN A 681 23.79 -19.84 28.50
N TYR A 682 23.89 -19.89 27.16
CA TYR A 682 24.56 -18.84 26.40
C TYR A 682 23.90 -17.47 26.55
N LEU A 683 22.57 -17.42 26.59
CA LEU A 683 21.83 -16.15 26.81
C LEU A 683 22.12 -15.60 28.22
N LYS A 684 22.27 -16.46 29.24
CA LYS A 684 22.63 -16.04 30.59
C LYS A 684 24.09 -15.55 30.67
N GLU A 685 25.05 -16.34 30.17
CA GLU A 685 26.46 -16.01 30.13
C GLU A 685 26.76 -14.68 29.45
N ASN A 686 26.02 -14.36 28.38
CA ASN A 686 26.15 -13.11 27.64
C ASN A 686 25.17 -12.01 28.12
N LYS A 687 24.58 -12.17 29.30
CA LYS A 687 23.74 -11.16 29.97
C LYS A 687 22.48 -10.72 29.19
N PHE A 688 21.97 -11.56 28.31
CA PHE A 688 20.67 -11.35 27.68
C PHE A 688 19.52 -11.60 28.67
N ILE A 689 19.74 -12.44 29.67
CA ILE A 689 18.80 -12.81 30.73
C ILE A 689 19.50 -12.60 32.07
N VAL A 690 18.78 -12.02 33.03
CA VAL A 690 19.25 -11.92 34.43
C VAL A 690 19.05 -13.29 35.11
N GLU A 691 20.06 -13.80 35.80
CA GLU A 691 19.85 -14.95 36.67
C GLU A 691 18.96 -14.56 37.85
N GLU A 692 17.85 -15.24 38.01
CA GLU A 692 17.10 -15.19 39.26
C GLU A 692 18.01 -15.79 40.36
N LYS A 693 18.49 -14.97 41.29
CA LYS A 693 19.13 -15.46 42.50
C LYS A 693 18.17 -16.44 43.17
N LYS A 694 18.44 -17.72 43.15
CA LYS A 694 17.75 -18.69 44.01
C LYS A 694 17.91 -18.18 45.45
N GLY A 695 16.81 -17.62 45.96
CA GLY A 695 16.76 -17.29 47.38
C GLY A 695 17.08 -18.56 48.18
N ASN A 696 18.14 -18.53 48.97
CA ASN A 696 18.41 -19.54 49.98
C ASN A 696 17.15 -19.63 50.86
N LYS A 697 16.46 -20.74 50.80
CA LYS A 697 15.57 -21.21 51.84
C LYS A 697 16.37 -22.17 52.73
#